data_2db2d0482f78b3c1580e166168649f15
#
_entry.id   2db2d0482f78b3c1580e166168649f15
#
_cell.length_a   1.000
_cell.length_b   1.000
_cell.length_c   1.000
_cell.angle_alpha   90.00
_cell.angle_beta   90.00
_cell.angle_gamma   90.00
#
_symmetry.space_group_name_H-M   'P 1'
#
loop_
_entity.id
_entity.type
_entity.pdbx_description
1 polymer ?
#
loop_
_entity_poly.entity_id
_entity_poly.type
_entity_poly.pdbx_seq_one_letter_code
_entity_poly.pdbx_strand_id
1 'polypeptide(L)'
;MKKLWYLTIALVLILAALSVPAATAEEEPTQYTSGDYRYTLRLDETAAIAKYTGSASELSIPDTLDGHAVTAIGDKAFASCGSLTSVTIPDGVTSIGNSAFYSCDSLTISTLPDGVTTIGDYAFYSCNSLTSVTIPDGVTSIGDYAFCFCRALASISLPDSVTTIGDYAFYFCGSLTSVTIPDSVIEMGSNPFLECDNLTQIMVSPDHPVFATVDGVLFNKSEKKLVCYPYAFTQTSYTIPDGIRSIGDRAFSSCNALTSITIPNSVTSIGNCAFAACNALTSIVIPNSVTAIGDGAFSPCTSLTSVTIPNSVTSIGNSAFENCRSLRSIIIPEGVTSIGDNAFSLCRSLESVTIPDSVTSIGNRAFSSCISLTNVNIPDSVTSIGKNAFSLCTSLANINIPDGITSIADNAFGCNSFTSITIPDSVTSIGDGAFDGCNFLTSITIPDSVTSIGDGAFGDCNSLTSITIPDSVTDMGNNPFAGCKNLTRIIVSPDHPVFATIDGALFNKPEKKLVCYPCAFSQTSYAIPDGITSIGEKAFGSCSALKSITIPDSVTSIGDGAFDSCKSLTSITIPDSVTSIGDSAFYWCTSLASITIPDSVTSIGDGAFDSCTSLASITIPNSVTSIGDRAFSRCTSLTSITIPDSVTSIGSSAFHSCKSLASITIPDSVTSIGDGAFDSCKSLASITIPDSVTSIGDRAFSECTSLASITIPDGVTSIGYGAFESCDSLASVSIPESVTSIGNRAFSSCESLTSITIPDGVTSIGDGAFKSCDSLANVSIPESVTSIGKYAFAECSELLTLTVVRNSWAASWCKENGMNYTYTDALDWLKQ
;
A
#
# COMPACT_ATOMS: atom_id res chain seq x y z
N MET A 1 -27.35 -3.45 -42.17
CA MET A 1 -28.30 -3.47 -41.06
C MET A 1 -27.61 -3.51 -39.69
N LYS A 2 -26.47 -4.17 -39.46
CA LYS A 2 -25.77 -4.14 -38.14
C LYS A 2 -25.18 -2.78 -37.75
N LYS A 3 -24.68 -1.97 -38.70
CA LYS A 3 -24.18 -0.61 -38.40
C LYS A 3 -25.28 0.41 -38.01
N LEU A 4 -26.49 0.19 -38.48
CA LEU A 4 -27.62 1.07 -38.13
C LEU A 4 -28.14 0.78 -36.72
N TRP A 5 -27.98 -0.45 -36.22
CA TRP A 5 -28.41 -0.87 -34.88
C TRP A 5 -27.49 -0.33 -33.80
N TYR A 6 -26.16 -0.26 -34.08
CA TYR A 6 -25.22 0.37 -33.14
C TYR A 6 -25.37 1.90 -33.05
N LEU A 7 -25.73 2.55 -34.17
CA LEU A 7 -26.02 3.99 -34.17
C LEU A 7 -27.31 4.32 -33.42
N THR A 8 -28.34 3.46 -33.47
CA THR A 8 -29.58 3.65 -32.72
C THR A 8 -29.39 3.42 -31.25
N ILE A 9 -28.59 2.44 -30.80
CA ILE A 9 -28.29 2.22 -29.38
C ILE A 9 -27.42 3.35 -28.84
N ALA A 10 -26.43 3.83 -29.58
CA ALA A 10 -25.62 4.98 -29.19
C ALA A 10 -26.45 6.27 -29.10
N LEU A 11 -27.40 6.46 -30.01
CA LEU A 11 -28.30 7.63 -29.99
C LEU A 11 -29.32 7.57 -28.84
N VAL A 12 -29.81 6.38 -28.49
CA VAL A 12 -30.70 6.16 -27.32
C VAL A 12 -29.94 6.34 -26.01
N LEU A 13 -28.67 5.92 -25.94
CA LEU A 13 -27.83 6.15 -24.76
C LEU A 13 -27.42 7.62 -24.60
N ILE A 14 -27.22 8.35 -25.71
CA ILE A 14 -26.93 9.79 -25.69
C ILE A 14 -28.20 10.58 -25.34
N LEU A 15 -29.38 10.18 -25.82
CA LEU A 15 -30.66 10.81 -25.46
C LEU A 15 -31.10 10.48 -24.01
N ALA A 16 -30.75 9.30 -23.48
CA ALA A 16 -30.96 8.95 -22.09
C ALA A 16 -30.01 9.72 -21.16
N ALA A 17 -28.78 10.04 -21.61
CA ALA A 17 -27.83 10.88 -20.88
C ALA A 17 -28.23 12.38 -20.85
N LEU A 18 -29.05 12.81 -21.84
CA LEU A 18 -29.53 14.20 -21.91
C LEU A 18 -30.88 14.43 -21.18
N SER A 19 -31.53 13.36 -20.68
CA SER A 19 -32.81 13.43 -19.95
C SER A 19 -32.69 13.14 -18.44
N VAL A 20 -31.50 12.92 -17.93
CA VAL A 20 -31.25 12.99 -16.48
C VAL A 20 -31.16 14.47 -16.14
N PRO A 21 -32.08 15.06 -15.35
CA PRO A 21 -31.84 16.39 -14.82
C PRO A 21 -30.49 16.31 -14.10
N ALA A 22 -29.62 17.26 -14.41
CA ALA A 22 -28.38 17.42 -13.64
C ALA A 22 -28.77 17.33 -12.18
N ALA A 23 -28.24 16.35 -11.45
CA ALA A 23 -28.34 16.34 -10.00
C ALA A 23 -27.92 17.75 -9.60
N THR A 24 -28.85 18.53 -9.10
CA THR A 24 -28.56 19.82 -8.49
C THR A 24 -27.48 19.48 -7.49
N ALA A 25 -26.30 20.06 -7.63
CA ALA A 25 -25.32 20.06 -6.57
C ALA A 25 -26.12 20.49 -5.34
N GLU A 26 -26.31 19.59 -4.35
CA GLU A 26 -26.88 19.97 -3.09
C GLU A 26 -25.94 21.06 -2.60
N GLU A 27 -26.44 22.32 -2.51
CA GLU A 27 -25.68 23.39 -1.91
C GLU A 27 -25.32 22.90 -0.52
N GLU A 28 -24.04 22.79 -0.20
CA GLU A 28 -23.62 22.43 1.15
C GLU A 28 -24.34 23.35 2.13
N PRO A 29 -25.00 22.81 3.17
CA PRO A 29 -25.81 23.63 4.09
C PRO A 29 -24.91 24.71 4.70
N THR A 30 -25.42 25.96 4.75
CA THR A 30 -24.66 27.07 5.30
C THR A 30 -24.20 26.74 6.72
N GLN A 31 -22.90 26.76 6.96
CA GLN A 31 -22.29 26.50 8.26
C GLN A 31 -22.12 27.82 9.04
N TYR A 32 -22.52 27.78 10.29
CA TYR A 32 -22.37 28.85 11.27
C TYR A 32 -21.29 28.46 12.30
N THR A 33 -20.72 29.44 13.01
CA THR A 33 -19.70 29.18 14.03
C THR A 33 -20.09 29.86 15.34
N SER A 34 -20.13 29.11 16.44
CA SER A 34 -20.39 29.58 17.80
C SER A 34 -19.35 28.97 18.74
N GLY A 35 -18.37 29.79 19.17
CA GLY A 35 -17.21 29.29 19.94
C GLY A 35 -16.44 28.20 19.18
N ASP A 36 -16.23 27.07 19.84
CA ASP A 36 -15.56 25.90 19.26
C ASP A 36 -16.46 25.02 18.37
N TYR A 37 -17.71 25.43 18.13
CA TYR A 37 -18.67 24.64 17.36
C TYR A 37 -18.93 25.25 16.00
N ARG A 38 -18.90 24.42 14.95
CA ARG A 38 -19.54 24.70 13.67
C ARG A 38 -20.87 23.95 13.64
N TYR A 39 -21.94 24.61 13.18
CA TYR A 39 -23.26 24.02 13.12
C TYR A 39 -24.00 24.43 11.85
N THR A 40 -25.05 23.69 11.52
CA THR A 40 -25.98 24.00 10.44
C THR A 40 -27.37 24.15 11.03
N LEU A 41 -28.22 24.93 10.39
CA LEU A 41 -29.64 25.05 10.78
C LEU A 41 -30.48 24.03 10.02
N ARG A 42 -31.33 23.35 10.73
CA ARG A 42 -32.37 22.47 10.19
C ARG A 42 -33.57 23.28 9.74
N LEU A 43 -34.54 22.66 9.05
CA LEU A 43 -35.74 23.31 8.54
C LEU A 43 -36.65 23.89 9.65
N ASP A 44 -36.52 23.38 10.87
CA ASP A 44 -37.24 23.82 12.07
C ASP A 44 -36.44 24.87 12.88
N GLU A 45 -35.41 25.46 12.27
CA GLU A 45 -34.51 26.45 12.88
C GLU A 45 -33.69 25.93 14.08
N THR A 46 -33.63 24.61 14.31
CA THR A 46 -32.76 24.02 15.32
C THR A 46 -31.34 23.81 14.79
N ALA A 47 -30.37 23.72 15.71
CA ALA A 47 -28.98 23.53 15.36
C ALA A 47 -28.58 22.04 15.32
N ALA A 48 -27.88 21.63 14.25
CA ALA A 48 -27.17 20.38 14.16
C ALA A 48 -25.65 20.68 14.20
N ILE A 49 -24.93 20.12 15.17
CA ILE A 49 -23.46 20.32 15.26
C ILE A 49 -22.81 19.63 14.09
N ALA A 50 -22.11 20.38 13.25
CA ALA A 50 -21.39 19.89 12.08
C ALA A 50 -19.91 19.57 12.41
N LYS A 51 -19.27 20.33 13.32
CA LYS A 51 -17.88 20.07 13.74
C LYS A 51 -17.57 20.76 15.06
N TYR A 52 -16.85 20.05 15.93
CA TYR A 52 -16.17 20.58 17.10
C TYR A 52 -14.69 20.84 16.74
N THR A 53 -14.16 22.01 17.12
CA THR A 53 -12.78 22.42 16.82
C THR A 53 -11.95 22.68 18.08
N GLY A 54 -12.55 22.51 19.26
CA GLY A 54 -11.88 22.68 20.54
C GLY A 54 -11.03 21.45 20.92
N SER A 55 -10.33 21.56 22.04
CA SER A 55 -9.42 20.53 22.56
C SER A 55 -9.74 20.09 23.99
N ALA A 56 -10.96 20.30 24.47
CA ALA A 56 -11.36 19.94 25.83
C ALA A 56 -11.29 18.43 26.05
N SER A 57 -10.82 18.02 27.22
CA SER A 57 -10.84 16.62 27.65
C SER A 57 -12.18 16.21 28.24
N GLU A 58 -12.86 17.11 28.92
CA GLU A 58 -14.23 16.95 29.42
C GLU A 58 -15.11 18.01 28.76
N LEU A 59 -16.19 17.62 28.11
CA LEU A 59 -17.01 18.51 27.31
C LEU A 59 -18.48 18.41 27.71
N SER A 60 -19.10 19.57 28.04
CA SER A 60 -20.54 19.69 28.08
C SER A 60 -21.02 20.47 26.86
N ILE A 61 -21.72 19.78 25.97
CA ILE A 61 -22.30 20.43 24.79
C ILE A 61 -23.42 21.37 25.25
N PRO A 62 -23.47 22.64 24.81
CA PRO A 62 -24.51 23.59 25.21
C PRO A 62 -25.90 23.22 24.63
N ASP A 63 -26.95 23.52 25.35
CA ASP A 63 -28.37 23.32 24.90
C ASP A 63 -28.74 24.18 23.69
N THR A 64 -28.01 25.28 23.47
CA THR A 64 -28.27 26.21 22.36
C THR A 64 -26.93 26.74 21.79
N LEU A 65 -26.92 26.99 20.48
CA LEU A 65 -25.85 27.71 19.77
C LEU A 65 -26.47 28.95 19.11
N ASP A 66 -25.96 30.14 19.49
CA ASP A 66 -26.47 31.44 19.00
C ASP A 66 -28.00 31.61 19.14
N GLY A 67 -28.60 30.93 20.13
CA GLY A 67 -30.05 30.97 20.41
C GLY A 67 -30.84 29.84 19.73
N HIS A 68 -30.23 29.02 18.89
CA HIS A 68 -30.85 27.86 18.27
C HIS A 68 -30.67 26.61 19.13
N ALA A 69 -31.74 25.90 19.44
CA ALA A 69 -31.68 24.67 20.24
C ALA A 69 -30.86 23.60 19.52
N VAL A 70 -29.90 22.95 20.24
CA VAL A 70 -29.11 21.84 19.70
C VAL A 70 -29.96 20.57 19.75
N THR A 71 -30.34 20.07 18.56
CA THR A 71 -31.20 18.87 18.42
C THR A 71 -30.55 17.72 17.71
N ALA A 72 -29.32 17.89 17.15
CA ALA A 72 -28.59 16.81 16.52
C ALA A 72 -27.08 16.97 16.69
N ILE A 73 -26.41 15.83 16.84
CA ILE A 73 -25.00 15.70 16.59
C ILE A 73 -24.85 15.19 15.15
N GLY A 74 -24.31 16.03 14.26
CA GLY A 74 -24.19 15.71 12.85
C GLY A 74 -23.06 14.73 12.54
N ASP A 75 -22.96 14.38 11.25
CA ASP A 75 -21.94 13.45 10.77
C ASP A 75 -20.54 14.00 11.03
N LYS A 76 -19.65 13.14 11.60
CA LYS A 76 -18.25 13.47 11.94
C LYS A 76 -18.08 14.66 12.89
N ALA A 77 -19.11 15.08 13.62
CA ALA A 77 -19.12 16.30 14.43
C ALA A 77 -17.96 16.34 15.44
N PHE A 78 -17.63 15.24 16.09
CA PHE A 78 -16.52 15.09 17.04
C PHE A 78 -15.46 14.08 16.56
N ALA A 79 -15.39 13.79 15.26
CA ALA A 79 -14.45 12.80 14.74
C ALA A 79 -13.00 13.18 15.06
N SER A 80 -12.22 12.19 15.54
CA SER A 80 -10.81 12.33 15.93
C SER A 80 -10.54 13.29 17.10
N CYS A 81 -11.54 13.52 17.97
CA CYS A 81 -11.33 14.22 19.24
C CYS A 81 -10.65 13.29 20.26
N GLY A 82 -9.39 12.92 19.98
CA GLY A 82 -8.64 11.90 20.75
C GLY A 82 -8.34 12.29 22.21
N SER A 83 -8.39 13.58 22.57
CA SER A 83 -8.23 14.06 23.95
C SER A 83 -9.52 13.99 24.77
N LEU A 84 -10.68 13.79 24.11
CA LEU A 84 -12.01 13.82 24.77
C LEU A 84 -12.18 12.55 25.63
N THR A 85 -12.23 12.71 26.97
CA THR A 85 -12.42 11.62 27.92
C THR A 85 -13.86 11.43 28.32
N SER A 86 -14.66 12.51 28.33
CA SER A 86 -16.09 12.49 28.61
C SER A 86 -16.85 13.56 27.83
N VAL A 87 -18.09 13.25 27.46
CA VAL A 87 -19.00 14.18 26.79
C VAL A 87 -20.39 14.11 27.42
N THR A 88 -20.94 15.25 27.75
CA THR A 88 -22.37 15.40 28.15
C THR A 88 -23.11 15.96 26.94
N ILE A 89 -24.10 15.22 26.47
CA ILE A 89 -24.96 15.60 25.35
C ILE A 89 -26.26 16.16 25.90
N PRO A 90 -26.76 17.31 25.44
CA PRO A 90 -27.96 17.91 25.96
C PRO A 90 -29.23 17.10 25.64
N ASP A 91 -30.23 17.19 26.53
CA ASP A 91 -31.51 16.43 26.45
C ASP A 91 -32.31 16.71 25.17
N GLY A 92 -32.10 17.86 24.52
CA GLY A 92 -32.72 18.21 23.26
C GLY A 92 -32.26 17.41 22.04
N VAL A 93 -31.15 16.66 22.15
CA VAL A 93 -30.59 15.90 21.01
C VAL A 93 -31.41 14.65 20.73
N THR A 94 -31.85 14.51 19.48
CA THR A 94 -32.70 13.39 19.01
C THR A 94 -31.98 12.45 18.07
N SER A 95 -30.80 12.82 17.55
CA SER A 95 -30.04 11.96 16.64
C SER A 95 -28.51 12.10 16.81
N ILE A 96 -27.82 10.99 16.71
CA ILE A 96 -26.36 10.88 16.60
C ILE A 96 -26.02 10.45 15.18
N GLY A 97 -25.33 11.32 14.43
CA GLY A 97 -25.01 11.12 13.02
C GLY A 97 -23.91 10.09 12.76
N ASN A 98 -23.67 9.84 11.48
CA ASN A 98 -22.63 8.90 11.05
C ASN A 98 -21.23 9.38 11.46
N SER A 99 -20.43 8.47 12.02
CA SER A 99 -19.08 8.79 12.49
C SER A 99 -19.01 9.94 13.50
N ALA A 100 -20.08 10.25 14.22
CA ALA A 100 -20.17 11.44 15.07
C ALA A 100 -19.03 11.53 16.09
N PHE A 101 -18.62 10.42 16.70
CA PHE A 101 -17.51 10.29 17.65
C PHE A 101 -16.42 9.32 17.14
N TYR A 102 -16.24 9.24 15.82
CA TYR A 102 -15.24 8.37 15.20
C TYR A 102 -13.83 8.65 15.74
N SER A 103 -13.11 7.60 16.20
CA SER A 103 -11.75 7.70 16.78
C SER A 103 -11.61 8.70 17.93
N CYS A 104 -12.60 8.76 18.82
CA CYS A 104 -12.48 9.41 20.12
C CYS A 104 -11.80 8.45 21.11
N ASP A 105 -10.50 8.19 20.91
CA ASP A 105 -9.78 7.08 21.57
C ASP A 105 -9.76 7.14 23.10
N SER A 106 -9.83 8.33 23.68
CA SER A 106 -9.83 8.53 25.14
C SER A 106 -11.21 8.54 25.78
N LEU A 107 -12.28 8.50 24.99
CA LEU A 107 -13.66 8.56 25.51
C LEU A 107 -13.97 7.30 26.34
N THR A 108 -14.26 7.49 27.63
CA THR A 108 -14.43 6.37 28.58
C THR A 108 -15.89 6.05 28.86
N ILE A 109 -16.76 7.06 28.91
CA ILE A 109 -18.18 6.97 29.20
C ILE A 109 -18.93 7.91 28.26
N SER A 110 -20.04 7.44 27.72
CA SER A 110 -21.00 8.26 26.97
C SER A 110 -22.41 7.95 27.50
N THR A 111 -23.09 8.98 27.97
CA THR A 111 -24.52 8.90 28.31
C THR A 111 -25.29 9.63 27.20
N LEU A 112 -26.10 8.88 26.51
CA LEU A 112 -27.00 9.46 25.48
C LEU A 112 -28.27 9.92 26.13
N PRO A 113 -28.84 11.12 25.76
CA PRO A 113 -30.05 11.60 26.30
C PRO A 113 -31.29 10.80 25.83
N ASP A 114 -32.36 10.78 26.63
CA ASP A 114 -33.57 9.98 26.37
C ASP A 114 -34.27 10.32 25.06
N GLY A 115 -34.01 11.52 24.51
CA GLY A 115 -34.54 11.95 23.22
C GLY A 115 -33.93 11.27 21.99
N VAL A 116 -32.79 10.59 22.11
CA VAL A 116 -32.12 9.99 20.96
C VAL A 116 -32.88 8.78 20.42
N THR A 117 -33.17 8.81 19.12
CA THR A 117 -33.93 7.75 18.43
C THR A 117 -33.07 6.92 17.48
N THR A 118 -31.91 7.45 17.04
CA THR A 118 -31.01 6.76 16.10
C THR A 118 -29.54 6.96 16.46
N ILE A 119 -28.75 5.89 16.30
CA ILE A 119 -27.30 5.90 16.37
C ILE A 119 -26.79 5.55 14.96
N GLY A 120 -26.10 6.50 14.31
CA GLY A 120 -25.66 6.37 12.92
C GLY A 120 -24.52 5.37 12.72
N ASP A 121 -24.17 5.13 11.46
CA ASP A 121 -23.09 4.25 11.08
C ASP A 121 -21.74 4.81 11.58
N TYR A 122 -20.89 3.92 12.10
CA TYR A 122 -19.57 4.30 12.66
C TYR A 122 -19.64 5.32 13.81
N ALA A 123 -20.80 5.56 14.43
CA ALA A 123 -20.99 6.68 15.36
C ALA A 123 -19.96 6.74 16.48
N PHE A 124 -19.55 5.60 17.06
CA PHE A 124 -18.51 5.44 18.09
C PHE A 124 -17.39 4.51 17.64
N TYR A 125 -17.11 4.46 16.34
CA TYR A 125 -16.04 3.62 15.80
C TYR A 125 -14.68 3.98 16.38
N SER A 126 -13.93 2.98 16.86
CA SER A 126 -12.59 3.15 17.46
C SER A 126 -12.57 4.06 18.71
N CYS A 127 -13.66 4.07 19.49
CA CYS A 127 -13.63 4.63 20.84
C CYS A 127 -12.99 3.60 21.79
N ASN A 128 -11.67 3.44 21.69
CA ASN A 128 -10.94 2.33 22.30
C ASN A 128 -11.03 2.24 23.84
N SER A 129 -11.24 3.39 24.51
CA SER A 129 -11.37 3.50 25.96
C SER A 129 -12.81 3.46 26.46
N LEU A 130 -13.82 3.36 25.58
CA LEU A 130 -15.22 3.36 25.96
C LEU A 130 -15.55 2.07 26.72
N THR A 131 -15.77 2.20 28.05
CA THR A 131 -16.04 1.05 28.94
C THR A 131 -17.50 0.70 29.03
N SER A 132 -18.38 1.70 28.89
CA SER A 132 -19.82 1.52 28.92
C SER A 132 -20.52 2.61 28.12
N VAL A 133 -21.68 2.28 27.56
CA VAL A 133 -22.63 3.22 26.94
C VAL A 133 -24.03 2.85 27.38
N THR A 134 -24.81 3.84 27.79
CA THR A 134 -26.24 3.66 28.04
C THR A 134 -27.01 4.07 26.80
N ILE A 135 -27.68 3.11 26.19
CA ILE A 135 -28.57 3.34 25.04
C ILE A 135 -29.98 3.64 25.60
N PRO A 136 -30.56 4.82 25.32
CA PRO A 136 -31.87 5.20 25.87
C PRO A 136 -33.03 4.45 25.18
N ASP A 137 -34.16 4.39 25.91
CA ASP A 137 -35.38 3.68 25.47
C ASP A 137 -36.02 4.26 24.18
N GLY A 138 -35.55 5.41 23.69
CA GLY A 138 -35.98 6.00 22.42
C GLY A 138 -35.32 5.41 21.18
N VAL A 139 -34.13 4.74 21.33
CA VAL A 139 -33.37 4.28 20.19
C VAL A 139 -34.01 3.08 19.52
N THR A 140 -34.26 3.20 18.21
CA THR A 140 -34.89 2.15 17.39
C THR A 140 -33.90 1.42 16.50
N SER A 141 -32.76 2.05 16.18
CA SER A 141 -31.71 1.45 15.31
C SER A 141 -30.31 1.77 15.77
N ILE A 142 -29.43 0.78 15.65
CA ILE A 142 -28.00 0.90 15.79
C ILE A 142 -27.38 0.67 14.40
N GLY A 143 -26.64 1.65 13.91
CA GLY A 143 -26.06 1.66 12.56
C GLY A 143 -24.93 0.64 12.37
N ASP A 144 -24.50 0.52 11.11
CA ASP A 144 -23.37 -0.33 10.74
C ASP A 144 -22.07 0.14 11.41
N TYR A 145 -21.30 -0.79 11.97
CA TYR A 145 -20.04 -0.49 12.65
C TYR A 145 -20.14 0.52 13.80
N ALA A 146 -21.33 0.78 14.34
CA ALA A 146 -21.60 1.88 15.29
C ALA A 146 -20.65 1.88 16.50
N PHE A 147 -20.31 0.72 17.07
CA PHE A 147 -19.40 0.53 18.20
C PHE A 147 -18.19 -0.35 17.83
N CYS A 148 -17.85 -0.43 16.56
CA CYS A 148 -16.72 -1.21 16.08
C CYS A 148 -15.41 -0.67 16.68
N PHE A 149 -14.50 -1.59 17.09
CA PHE A 149 -13.24 -1.29 17.80
C PHE A 149 -13.40 -0.59 19.17
N CYS A 150 -14.55 -0.66 19.80
CA CYS A 150 -14.70 -0.24 21.21
C CYS A 150 -14.10 -1.32 22.13
N ARG A 151 -12.78 -1.42 22.16
CA ARG A 151 -12.05 -2.56 22.81
C ARG A 151 -12.27 -2.70 24.29
N ALA A 152 -12.53 -1.59 24.99
CA ALA A 152 -12.77 -1.58 26.44
C ALA A 152 -14.25 -1.82 26.81
N LEU A 153 -15.19 -1.86 25.83
CA LEU A 153 -16.62 -2.01 26.07
C LEU A 153 -16.91 -3.40 26.70
N ALA A 154 -17.14 -3.41 28.01
CA ALA A 154 -17.31 -4.64 28.78
C ALA A 154 -18.75 -5.15 28.79
N SER A 155 -19.72 -4.26 28.67
CA SER A 155 -21.14 -4.58 28.65
C SER A 155 -21.94 -3.53 27.87
N ILE A 156 -23.03 -3.96 27.27
CA ILE A 156 -24.01 -3.08 26.64
C ILE A 156 -25.42 -3.59 26.96
N SER A 157 -26.33 -2.67 27.25
CA SER A 157 -27.74 -2.95 27.42
C SER A 157 -28.50 -2.40 26.22
N LEU A 158 -29.18 -3.27 25.50
CA LEU A 158 -30.04 -2.90 24.39
C LEU A 158 -31.47 -2.77 24.91
N PRO A 159 -32.15 -1.59 24.77
CA PRO A 159 -33.50 -1.40 25.23
C PRO A 159 -34.55 -2.08 24.31
N ASP A 160 -35.76 -2.30 24.85
CA ASP A 160 -36.85 -2.94 24.10
C ASP A 160 -37.40 -2.11 22.93
N SER A 161 -36.87 -0.91 22.68
CA SER A 161 -37.17 -0.08 21.51
C SER A 161 -36.34 -0.44 20.28
N VAL A 162 -35.17 -1.08 20.46
CA VAL A 162 -34.27 -1.40 19.34
C VAL A 162 -34.87 -2.50 18.46
N THR A 163 -35.09 -2.18 17.19
CA THR A 163 -35.60 -3.11 16.19
C THR A 163 -34.56 -3.61 15.20
N THR A 164 -33.48 -2.83 15.01
CA THR A 164 -32.42 -3.12 14.01
C THR A 164 -31.03 -2.97 14.61
N ILE A 165 -30.17 -3.93 14.37
CA ILE A 165 -28.73 -3.88 14.64
C ILE A 165 -28.01 -4.05 13.31
N GLY A 166 -27.16 -3.08 12.94
CA GLY A 166 -26.46 -3.03 11.68
C GLY A 166 -25.30 -4.04 11.54
N ASP A 167 -24.70 -4.06 10.36
CA ASP A 167 -23.55 -4.89 10.04
C ASP A 167 -22.37 -4.56 10.97
N TYR A 168 -21.76 -5.60 11.59
CA TYR A 168 -20.55 -5.41 12.41
C TYR A 168 -20.67 -4.37 13.52
N ALA A 169 -21.86 -4.11 14.02
CA ALA A 169 -22.14 -3.02 14.95
C ALA A 169 -21.23 -3.03 16.19
N PHE A 170 -20.81 -4.21 16.68
CA PHE A 170 -19.92 -4.42 17.83
C PHE A 170 -18.63 -5.18 17.45
N TYR A 171 -18.20 -5.08 16.19
CA TYR A 171 -17.00 -5.75 15.73
C TYR A 171 -15.77 -5.34 16.55
N PHE A 172 -14.96 -6.31 17.00
CA PHE A 172 -13.75 -6.08 17.80
C PHE A 172 -14.00 -5.40 19.18
N CYS A 173 -15.19 -5.60 19.79
CA CYS A 173 -15.44 -5.24 21.19
C CYS A 173 -14.81 -6.28 22.11
N GLY A 174 -13.48 -6.24 22.23
CA GLY A 174 -12.69 -7.30 22.86
C GLY A 174 -13.00 -7.56 24.35
N SER A 175 -13.53 -6.59 25.10
CA SER A 175 -13.91 -6.75 26.50
C SER A 175 -15.36 -7.19 26.71
N LEU A 176 -16.17 -7.24 25.66
CA LEU A 176 -17.59 -7.63 25.77
C LEU A 176 -17.72 -9.11 26.13
N THR A 177 -18.35 -9.41 27.25
CA THR A 177 -18.49 -10.79 27.76
C THR A 177 -19.83 -11.43 27.50
N SER A 178 -20.88 -10.61 27.45
CA SER A 178 -22.25 -11.05 27.20
C SER A 178 -23.08 -9.94 26.58
N VAL A 179 -24.13 -10.35 25.84
CA VAL A 179 -25.13 -9.43 25.26
C VAL A 179 -26.50 -10.08 25.34
N THR A 180 -27.52 -9.26 25.63
CA THR A 180 -28.92 -9.68 25.56
C THR A 180 -29.56 -9.06 24.34
N ILE A 181 -30.20 -9.86 23.50
CA ILE A 181 -30.96 -9.40 22.34
C ILE A 181 -32.42 -9.29 22.77
N PRO A 182 -33.01 -8.07 22.81
CA PRO A 182 -34.41 -7.87 23.20
C PRO A 182 -35.36 -8.39 22.14
N ASP A 183 -36.57 -8.76 22.55
CA ASP A 183 -37.63 -9.36 21.69
C ASP A 183 -38.05 -8.42 20.54
N SER A 184 -37.81 -7.11 20.66
CA SER A 184 -38.06 -6.09 19.64
C SER A 184 -37.14 -6.17 18.43
N VAL A 185 -35.92 -6.75 18.56
CA VAL A 185 -34.99 -6.83 17.44
C VAL A 185 -35.47 -7.82 16.40
N ILE A 186 -35.80 -7.32 15.23
CA ILE A 186 -36.33 -8.12 14.10
C ILE A 186 -35.35 -8.20 12.93
N GLU A 187 -34.40 -7.26 12.85
CA GLU A 187 -33.37 -7.22 11.82
C GLU A 187 -31.96 -7.19 12.45
N MET A 188 -31.06 -7.95 11.88
CA MET A 188 -29.68 -8.03 12.30
C MET A 188 -28.80 -8.22 11.09
N GLY A 189 -27.78 -7.37 10.97
CA GLY A 189 -26.80 -7.41 9.90
C GLY A 189 -25.83 -8.60 10.02
N SER A 190 -24.82 -8.58 9.17
CA SER A 190 -23.79 -9.62 9.10
C SER A 190 -22.99 -9.62 10.41
N ASN A 191 -22.98 -10.75 11.09
CA ASN A 191 -22.29 -11.04 12.35
C ASN A 191 -21.88 -9.80 13.17
N PRO A 192 -22.82 -9.15 13.88
CA PRO A 192 -22.53 -7.87 14.57
C PRO A 192 -21.53 -8.01 15.72
N PHE A 193 -21.27 -9.24 16.20
CA PHE A 193 -20.36 -9.55 17.31
C PHE A 193 -19.06 -10.23 16.87
N LEU A 194 -18.67 -10.02 15.61
CA LEU A 194 -17.44 -10.58 15.06
C LEU A 194 -16.21 -10.15 15.88
N GLU A 195 -15.31 -11.11 16.17
CA GLU A 195 -14.04 -10.86 16.90
C GLU A 195 -14.22 -10.15 18.25
N CYS A 196 -15.32 -10.42 18.94
CA CYS A 196 -15.47 -10.08 20.38
C CYS A 196 -14.75 -11.14 21.21
N ASP A 197 -13.47 -10.90 21.52
CA ASP A 197 -12.52 -11.89 22.08
C ASP A 197 -13.00 -12.57 23.38
N ASN A 198 -13.83 -11.90 24.17
CA ASN A 198 -14.33 -12.39 25.46
C ASN A 198 -15.83 -12.72 25.45
N LEU A 199 -16.51 -12.60 24.31
CA LEU A 199 -17.95 -12.87 24.24
C LEU A 199 -18.22 -14.39 24.33
N THR A 200 -18.70 -14.80 25.49
CA THR A 200 -19.04 -16.19 25.78
C THR A 200 -20.55 -16.43 25.86
N GLN A 201 -21.38 -15.39 25.87
CA GLN A 201 -22.79 -15.54 26.07
C GLN A 201 -23.60 -14.52 25.23
N ILE A 202 -24.45 -15.04 24.32
CA ILE A 202 -25.50 -14.27 23.66
C ILE A 202 -26.80 -14.79 24.21
N MET A 203 -27.58 -13.90 24.84
CA MET A 203 -28.84 -14.23 25.49
C MET A 203 -30.00 -13.79 24.61
N VAL A 204 -30.93 -14.70 24.35
CA VAL A 204 -32.18 -14.46 23.60
C VAL A 204 -33.31 -15.10 24.38
N SER A 205 -34.42 -14.39 24.53
CA SER A 205 -35.64 -14.93 25.17
C SER A 205 -36.10 -16.21 24.45
N PRO A 206 -36.57 -17.26 25.14
CA PRO A 206 -37.14 -18.44 24.51
C PRO A 206 -38.32 -18.10 23.56
N ASP A 207 -39.07 -17.02 23.86
CA ASP A 207 -40.23 -16.58 23.11
C ASP A 207 -39.91 -15.52 22.04
N HIS A 208 -38.63 -15.14 21.89
CA HIS A 208 -38.20 -14.12 20.90
C HIS A 208 -38.74 -14.46 19.49
N PRO A 209 -39.38 -13.48 18.77
CA PRO A 209 -40.08 -13.79 17.50
C PRO A 209 -39.14 -14.26 16.38
N VAL A 210 -37.90 -13.75 16.27
CA VAL A 210 -37.02 -13.94 15.13
C VAL A 210 -35.78 -14.73 15.47
N PHE A 211 -35.15 -14.50 16.61
CA PHE A 211 -33.86 -15.11 16.96
C PHE A 211 -33.98 -16.24 18.00
N ALA A 212 -32.96 -17.07 18.06
CA ALA A 212 -32.80 -18.08 19.10
C ALA A 212 -31.32 -18.36 19.34
N THR A 213 -30.98 -18.84 20.51
CA THR A 213 -29.66 -19.42 20.79
C THR A 213 -29.78 -20.93 21.06
N VAL A 214 -28.86 -21.69 20.46
CA VAL A 214 -28.69 -23.13 20.76
C VAL A 214 -27.23 -23.32 21.12
N ASP A 215 -26.95 -23.85 22.27
CA ASP A 215 -25.58 -24.01 22.82
C ASP A 215 -24.75 -22.70 22.77
N GLY A 216 -25.42 -21.54 22.95
CA GLY A 216 -24.80 -20.22 22.92
C GLY A 216 -24.57 -19.63 21.52
N VAL A 217 -24.84 -20.37 20.46
CA VAL A 217 -24.73 -19.92 19.05
C VAL A 217 -26.01 -19.24 18.63
N LEU A 218 -25.93 -18.11 17.94
CA LEU A 218 -27.05 -17.28 17.50
C LEU A 218 -27.58 -17.72 16.14
N PHE A 219 -28.90 -17.88 16.06
CA PHE A 219 -29.64 -18.27 14.85
C PHE A 219 -30.79 -17.32 14.55
N ASN A 220 -31.06 -17.10 13.27
CA ASN A 220 -32.32 -16.53 12.80
C ASN A 220 -33.29 -17.69 12.49
N LYS A 221 -34.41 -17.74 13.23
CA LYS A 221 -35.43 -18.81 13.12
C LYS A 221 -36.18 -18.76 11.81
N SER A 222 -36.56 -17.54 11.36
CA SER A 222 -37.34 -17.34 10.15
C SER A 222 -36.54 -17.70 8.89
N GLU A 223 -35.27 -17.31 8.83
CA GLU A 223 -34.37 -17.61 7.73
C GLU A 223 -33.74 -19.01 7.84
N LYS A 224 -33.84 -19.64 9.00
CA LYS A 224 -33.11 -20.91 9.32
C LYS A 224 -31.61 -20.75 9.08
N LYS A 225 -31.05 -19.61 9.53
CA LYS A 225 -29.68 -19.16 9.28
C LYS A 225 -28.88 -19.15 10.57
N LEU A 226 -27.67 -19.69 10.56
CA LEU A 226 -26.70 -19.48 11.61
C LEU A 226 -26.08 -18.10 11.43
N VAL A 227 -26.23 -17.21 12.42
CA VAL A 227 -25.80 -15.79 12.36
C VAL A 227 -24.42 -15.63 12.95
N CYS A 228 -24.18 -16.12 14.16
CA CYS A 228 -22.92 -15.89 14.87
C CYS A 228 -22.57 -17.07 15.79
N TYR A 229 -21.37 -17.62 15.60
CA TYR A 229 -20.69 -18.50 16.54
C TYR A 229 -19.76 -17.64 17.38
N PRO A 230 -19.92 -17.58 18.73
CA PRO A 230 -19.10 -16.71 19.55
C PRO A 230 -17.62 -17.03 19.47
N TYR A 231 -16.80 -16.01 19.22
CA TYR A 231 -15.36 -16.12 19.04
C TYR A 231 -14.62 -16.73 20.26
N ALA A 232 -15.07 -16.37 21.47
CA ALA A 232 -14.48 -16.81 22.72
C ALA A 232 -14.71 -18.30 23.07
N PHE A 233 -15.45 -19.04 22.25
CA PHE A 233 -15.67 -20.46 22.51
C PHE A 233 -14.38 -21.26 22.34
N THR A 234 -14.07 -22.08 23.34
CA THR A 234 -12.87 -22.94 23.36
C THR A 234 -13.12 -24.36 22.86
N GLN A 235 -14.35 -24.65 22.41
CA GLN A 235 -14.72 -25.96 21.87
C GLN A 235 -13.94 -26.24 20.60
N THR A 236 -13.40 -27.45 20.50
CA THR A 236 -12.61 -27.86 19.32
C THR A 236 -13.46 -28.45 18.21
N SER A 237 -14.74 -28.77 18.48
CA SER A 237 -15.68 -29.29 17.49
C SER A 237 -17.07 -28.68 17.70
N TYR A 238 -17.78 -28.48 16.59
CA TYR A 238 -19.17 -28.04 16.62
C TYR A 238 -20.02 -28.77 15.56
N THR A 239 -21.26 -29.13 15.95
CA THR A 239 -22.23 -29.71 15.01
C THR A 239 -23.37 -28.71 14.83
N ILE A 240 -23.55 -28.23 13.60
CA ILE A 240 -24.66 -27.34 13.26
C ILE A 240 -25.97 -28.14 13.37
N PRO A 241 -27.01 -27.61 14.07
CA PRO A 241 -28.29 -28.32 14.23
C PRO A 241 -28.98 -28.62 12.90
N ASP A 242 -29.66 -29.79 12.84
CA ASP A 242 -30.52 -30.14 11.71
C ASP A 242 -31.62 -29.09 11.51
N GLY A 243 -31.97 -28.82 10.24
CA GLY A 243 -32.99 -27.88 9.85
C GLY A 243 -32.46 -26.45 9.55
N ILE A 244 -31.20 -26.14 9.89
CA ILE A 244 -30.52 -24.91 9.43
C ILE A 244 -30.28 -24.99 7.93
N ARG A 245 -30.63 -23.94 7.17
CA ARG A 245 -30.52 -23.87 5.71
C ARG A 245 -29.33 -23.10 5.20
N SER A 246 -28.83 -22.11 5.97
CA SER A 246 -27.68 -21.31 5.56
C SER A 246 -26.74 -21.02 6.72
N ILE A 247 -25.46 -20.95 6.40
CA ILE A 247 -24.42 -20.40 7.26
C ILE A 247 -24.22 -18.96 6.83
N GLY A 248 -24.42 -18.02 7.74
CA GLY A 248 -24.36 -16.59 7.45
C GLY A 248 -22.94 -16.11 7.11
N ASP A 249 -22.86 -14.90 6.57
CA ASP A 249 -21.59 -14.26 6.30
C ASP A 249 -20.80 -14.08 7.59
N ARG A 250 -19.51 -14.47 7.56
CA ARG A 250 -18.57 -14.43 8.70
C ARG A 250 -19.04 -15.14 9.96
N ALA A 251 -20.01 -16.07 9.85
CA ALA A 251 -20.65 -16.70 11.02
C ALA A 251 -19.69 -17.47 11.94
N PHE A 252 -18.61 -18.06 11.39
CA PHE A 252 -17.51 -18.72 12.11
C PHE A 252 -16.16 -18.04 11.91
N SER A 253 -16.14 -16.81 11.39
CA SER A 253 -14.86 -16.15 11.09
C SER A 253 -13.98 -16.05 12.35
N SER A 254 -12.68 -16.32 12.18
CA SER A 254 -11.66 -16.28 13.23
C SER A 254 -11.87 -17.29 14.40
N CYS A 255 -12.74 -18.30 14.25
CA CYS A 255 -12.97 -19.33 15.27
C CYS A 255 -11.77 -20.28 15.39
N ASN A 256 -10.66 -19.77 15.95
CA ASN A 256 -9.37 -20.46 16.00
C ASN A 256 -9.30 -21.68 16.92
N ALA A 257 -10.31 -21.95 17.75
CA ALA A 257 -10.38 -23.17 18.55
C ALA A 257 -10.92 -24.37 17.78
N LEU A 258 -11.75 -24.13 16.76
CA LEU A 258 -12.45 -25.18 16.02
C LEU A 258 -11.50 -25.95 15.08
N THR A 259 -11.28 -27.22 15.38
CA THR A 259 -10.52 -28.15 14.52
C THR A 259 -11.42 -28.94 13.55
N SER A 260 -12.72 -29.08 13.87
CA SER A 260 -13.72 -29.78 13.04
C SER A 260 -15.11 -29.17 13.18
N ILE A 261 -15.86 -29.15 12.08
CA ILE A 261 -17.26 -28.70 12.02
C ILE A 261 -18.05 -29.70 11.22
N THR A 262 -19.23 -30.10 11.77
CA THR A 262 -20.18 -30.94 11.06
C THR A 262 -21.31 -30.07 10.50
N ILE A 263 -21.45 -30.07 9.18
CA ILE A 263 -22.51 -29.36 8.46
C ILE A 263 -23.61 -30.35 8.08
N PRO A 264 -24.87 -30.16 8.53
CA PRO A 264 -25.96 -31.10 8.22
C PRO A 264 -26.44 -30.97 6.77
N ASN A 265 -27.10 -32.02 6.28
CA ASN A 265 -27.67 -32.07 4.92
C ASN A 265 -28.82 -31.07 4.69
N SER A 266 -29.27 -30.35 5.69
CA SER A 266 -30.25 -29.25 5.55
C SER A 266 -29.64 -27.96 5.03
N VAL A 267 -28.30 -27.77 5.14
CA VAL A 267 -27.62 -26.54 4.70
C VAL A 267 -27.48 -26.51 3.20
N THR A 268 -27.95 -25.45 2.56
CA THR A 268 -27.96 -25.27 1.10
C THR A 268 -26.97 -24.21 0.63
N SER A 269 -26.49 -23.30 1.54
CA SER A 269 -25.53 -22.25 1.18
C SER A 269 -24.55 -21.92 2.31
N ILE A 270 -23.33 -21.56 1.92
CA ILE A 270 -22.25 -21.10 2.78
C ILE A 270 -21.96 -19.64 2.38
N GLY A 271 -22.14 -18.71 3.32
CA GLY A 271 -22.00 -17.27 3.10
C GLY A 271 -20.54 -16.81 2.89
N ASN A 272 -20.40 -15.52 2.60
CA ASN A 272 -19.08 -14.91 2.40
C ASN A 272 -18.27 -14.93 3.69
N CYS A 273 -16.98 -15.27 3.58
CA CYS A 273 -16.07 -15.38 4.73
C CYS A 273 -16.61 -16.26 5.88
N ALA A 274 -17.58 -17.15 5.64
CA ALA A 274 -18.29 -17.88 6.70
C ALA A 274 -17.36 -18.61 7.68
N PHE A 275 -16.23 -19.13 7.20
CA PHE A 275 -15.17 -19.79 7.99
C PHE A 275 -13.82 -19.10 7.81
N ALA A 276 -13.82 -17.80 7.47
CA ALA A 276 -12.58 -17.09 7.28
C ALA A 276 -11.71 -17.12 8.53
N ALA A 277 -10.39 -17.28 8.36
CA ALA A 277 -9.41 -17.31 9.45
C ALA A 277 -9.65 -18.39 10.52
N CYS A 278 -10.41 -19.48 10.19
CA CYS A 278 -10.49 -20.66 11.06
C CYS A 278 -9.18 -21.45 10.99
N ASN A 279 -8.12 -20.92 11.59
CA ASN A 279 -6.76 -21.40 11.41
C ASN A 279 -6.47 -22.78 12.03
N ALA A 280 -7.30 -23.27 12.94
CA ALA A 280 -7.19 -24.61 13.49
C ALA A 280 -7.98 -25.67 12.71
N LEU A 281 -8.86 -25.27 11.77
CA LEU A 281 -9.70 -26.21 11.01
C LEU A 281 -8.83 -27.06 10.08
N THR A 282 -8.84 -28.37 10.30
CA THR A 282 -7.96 -29.31 9.55
C THR A 282 -8.64 -29.95 8.37
N SER A 283 -9.94 -30.16 8.44
CA SER A 283 -10.74 -30.74 7.36
C SER A 283 -12.19 -30.27 7.45
N ILE A 284 -12.88 -30.25 6.32
CA ILE A 284 -14.31 -29.99 6.26
C ILE A 284 -14.97 -30.83 5.16
N VAL A 285 -16.17 -31.34 5.44
CA VAL A 285 -17.01 -32.01 4.47
C VAL A 285 -18.23 -31.15 4.20
N ILE A 286 -18.35 -30.68 2.97
CA ILE A 286 -19.48 -29.89 2.51
C ILE A 286 -20.57 -30.85 2.05
N PRO A 287 -21.82 -30.77 2.58
CA PRO A 287 -22.88 -31.72 2.26
C PRO A 287 -23.43 -31.52 0.83
N ASN A 288 -24.02 -32.57 0.27
CA ASN A 288 -24.60 -32.59 -1.08
C ASN A 288 -25.80 -31.63 -1.30
N SER A 289 -26.25 -30.97 -0.27
CA SER A 289 -27.30 -29.95 -0.33
C SER A 289 -26.76 -28.56 -0.68
N VAL A 290 -25.45 -28.33 -0.49
CA VAL A 290 -24.84 -27.02 -0.76
C VAL A 290 -24.66 -26.81 -2.25
N THR A 291 -25.14 -25.68 -2.76
CA THR A 291 -25.07 -25.33 -4.17
C THR A 291 -24.07 -24.21 -4.49
N ALA A 292 -23.66 -23.42 -3.47
CA ALA A 292 -22.73 -22.32 -3.63
C ALA A 292 -21.82 -22.17 -2.41
N ILE A 293 -20.57 -21.81 -2.65
CA ILE A 293 -19.56 -21.42 -1.66
C ILE A 293 -19.26 -19.95 -1.87
N GLY A 294 -19.50 -19.13 -0.84
CA GLY A 294 -19.35 -17.67 -0.90
C GLY A 294 -17.89 -17.22 -1.06
N ASP A 295 -17.72 -15.92 -1.33
CA ASP A 295 -16.42 -15.29 -1.46
C ASP A 295 -15.64 -15.38 -0.13
N GLY A 296 -14.36 -15.73 -0.19
CA GLY A 296 -13.50 -15.87 0.98
C GLY A 296 -13.97 -16.90 2.01
N ALA A 297 -14.90 -17.79 1.69
CA ALA A 297 -15.60 -18.63 2.66
C ALA A 297 -14.66 -19.40 3.60
N PHE A 298 -13.45 -19.77 3.15
CA PHE A 298 -12.41 -20.47 3.92
C PHE A 298 -11.05 -19.73 3.89
N SER A 299 -11.04 -18.45 3.55
CA SER A 299 -9.79 -17.66 3.45
C SER A 299 -9.53 -16.84 4.72
N PRO A 300 -8.30 -16.92 5.31
CA PRO A 300 -7.36 -18.04 5.24
C PRO A 300 -7.69 -19.13 6.28
N CYS A 301 -7.77 -20.41 5.88
CA CYS A 301 -7.80 -21.55 6.81
C CYS A 301 -6.43 -22.26 6.73
N THR A 302 -5.45 -21.76 7.46
CA THR A 302 -4.03 -22.14 7.27
C THR A 302 -3.71 -23.60 7.56
N SER A 303 -4.49 -24.27 8.42
CA SER A 303 -4.32 -25.69 8.75
C SER A 303 -5.20 -26.64 7.92
N LEU A 304 -6.05 -26.12 7.03
CA LEU A 304 -6.96 -26.97 6.23
C LEU A 304 -6.16 -27.82 5.26
N THR A 305 -6.12 -29.13 5.50
CA THR A 305 -5.36 -30.09 4.68
C THR A 305 -6.20 -30.72 3.57
N SER A 306 -7.51 -30.81 3.80
CA SER A 306 -8.44 -31.40 2.83
C SER A 306 -9.82 -30.76 2.93
N VAL A 307 -10.48 -30.64 1.79
CA VAL A 307 -11.88 -30.26 1.67
C VAL A 307 -12.58 -31.19 0.65
N THR A 308 -13.79 -31.63 0.99
CA THR A 308 -14.64 -32.37 0.03
C THR A 308 -15.74 -31.41 -0.43
N ILE A 309 -15.72 -31.07 -1.73
CA ILE A 309 -16.74 -30.24 -2.38
C ILE A 309 -17.68 -31.19 -3.15
N PRO A 310 -18.99 -31.17 -2.90
CA PRO A 310 -19.91 -32.06 -3.57
C PRO A 310 -20.27 -31.58 -4.99
N ASN A 311 -20.76 -32.51 -5.83
CA ASN A 311 -21.17 -32.22 -7.22
C ASN A 311 -22.38 -31.27 -7.33
N SER A 312 -23.06 -30.98 -6.24
CA SER A 312 -24.13 -29.97 -6.18
C SER A 312 -23.63 -28.54 -6.25
N VAL A 313 -22.35 -28.30 -5.93
CA VAL A 313 -21.76 -26.95 -5.98
C VAL A 313 -21.55 -26.53 -7.42
N THR A 314 -22.16 -25.41 -7.80
CA THR A 314 -22.10 -24.85 -9.16
C THR A 314 -21.18 -23.63 -9.25
N SER A 315 -20.80 -23.04 -8.11
CA SER A 315 -19.88 -21.89 -8.06
C SER A 315 -18.96 -21.93 -6.85
N ILE A 316 -17.71 -21.59 -7.07
CA ILE A 316 -16.70 -21.34 -6.05
C ILE A 316 -16.39 -19.85 -6.12
N GLY A 317 -16.69 -19.13 -5.03
CA GLY A 317 -16.53 -17.68 -4.94
C GLY A 317 -15.08 -17.21 -5.05
N ASN A 318 -14.91 -15.90 -5.21
CA ASN A 318 -13.59 -15.28 -5.22
C ASN A 318 -12.88 -15.52 -3.88
N SER A 319 -11.58 -15.77 -3.91
CA SER A 319 -10.78 -16.04 -2.72
C SER A 319 -11.30 -17.16 -1.81
N ALA A 320 -12.21 -18.03 -2.28
CA ALA A 320 -12.93 -19.00 -1.42
C ALA A 320 -11.99 -19.86 -0.56
N PHE A 321 -10.82 -20.24 -1.06
CA PHE A 321 -9.77 -21.00 -0.36
C PHE A 321 -8.42 -20.27 -0.40
N GLU A 322 -8.41 -18.95 -0.57
CA GLU A 322 -7.17 -18.19 -0.61
C GLU A 322 -6.36 -18.39 0.66
N ASN A 323 -5.04 -18.58 0.50
CA ASN A 323 -4.09 -18.73 1.60
C ASN A 323 -4.36 -19.92 2.53
N CYS A 324 -5.04 -20.99 2.02
CA CYS A 324 -5.14 -22.29 2.68
C CYS A 324 -3.82 -23.04 2.51
N ARG A 325 -2.79 -22.62 3.28
CA ARG A 325 -1.39 -23.03 3.07
C ARG A 325 -1.12 -24.52 3.19
N SER A 326 -1.95 -25.25 3.93
CA SER A 326 -1.79 -26.69 4.17
C SER A 326 -2.61 -27.57 3.22
N LEU A 327 -3.45 -26.98 2.36
CA LEU A 327 -4.29 -27.72 1.41
C LEU A 327 -3.40 -28.41 0.36
N ARG A 328 -3.50 -29.75 0.29
CA ARG A 328 -2.60 -30.56 -0.56
C ARG A 328 -3.21 -30.91 -1.91
N SER A 329 -4.51 -31.11 -1.96
CA SER A 329 -5.21 -31.44 -3.19
C SER A 329 -6.63 -30.91 -3.18
N ILE A 330 -7.17 -30.61 -4.36
CA ILE A 330 -8.57 -30.22 -4.54
C ILE A 330 -9.14 -30.88 -5.79
N ILE A 331 -10.36 -31.38 -5.67
CA ILE A 331 -11.17 -31.84 -6.79
C ILE A 331 -12.30 -30.83 -6.96
N ILE A 332 -12.30 -30.14 -8.08
CA ILE A 332 -13.36 -29.21 -8.46
C ILE A 332 -14.50 -30.04 -9.04
N PRO A 333 -15.74 -29.92 -8.53
CA PRO A 333 -16.84 -30.78 -8.97
C PRO A 333 -17.36 -30.44 -10.37
N GLU A 334 -17.98 -31.43 -11.02
CA GLU A 334 -18.54 -31.38 -12.37
C GLU A 334 -19.65 -30.30 -12.57
N GLY A 335 -20.19 -29.74 -11.49
CA GLY A 335 -21.19 -28.68 -11.55
C GLY A 335 -20.60 -27.29 -11.72
N VAL A 336 -19.29 -27.10 -11.43
CA VAL A 336 -18.65 -25.80 -11.42
C VAL A 336 -18.33 -25.32 -12.84
N THR A 337 -18.82 -24.14 -13.22
CA THR A 337 -18.62 -23.56 -14.55
C THR A 337 -17.51 -22.51 -14.58
N SER A 338 -17.12 -21.95 -13.43
CA SER A 338 -16.04 -20.97 -13.33
C SER A 338 -15.29 -21.10 -12.00
N ILE A 339 -14.00 -20.83 -12.03
CA ILE A 339 -13.15 -20.71 -10.84
C ILE A 339 -12.95 -19.22 -10.60
N GLY A 340 -13.34 -18.73 -9.40
CA GLY A 340 -13.29 -17.31 -9.04
C GLY A 340 -11.88 -16.74 -8.98
N ASP A 341 -11.78 -15.40 -8.93
CA ASP A 341 -10.52 -14.70 -8.74
C ASP A 341 -9.90 -15.08 -7.39
N ASN A 342 -8.58 -15.31 -7.36
CA ASN A 342 -7.81 -15.74 -6.18
C ASN A 342 -8.33 -17.04 -5.50
N ALA A 343 -9.25 -17.81 -6.09
CA ALA A 343 -9.97 -18.88 -5.40
C ALA A 343 -9.07 -19.86 -4.63
N PHE A 344 -7.85 -20.14 -5.13
CA PHE A 344 -6.83 -20.99 -4.50
C PHE A 344 -5.47 -20.30 -4.41
N SER A 345 -5.43 -18.98 -4.51
CA SER A 345 -4.18 -18.20 -4.41
C SER A 345 -3.48 -18.48 -3.08
N LEU A 346 -2.12 -18.55 -3.09
CA LEU A 346 -1.30 -18.81 -1.90
C LEU A 346 -1.56 -20.18 -1.21
N CYS A 347 -2.20 -21.14 -1.88
CA CYS A 347 -2.28 -22.51 -1.41
C CYS A 347 -0.95 -23.23 -1.62
N ARG A 348 0.03 -22.89 -0.77
CA ARG A 348 1.45 -23.24 -0.97
C ARG A 348 1.77 -24.72 -0.97
N SER A 349 0.93 -25.56 -0.31
CA SER A 349 1.09 -27.01 -0.26
C SER A 349 0.25 -27.74 -1.31
N LEU A 350 -0.48 -27.02 -2.19
CA LEU A 350 -1.33 -27.64 -3.20
C LEU A 350 -0.44 -28.32 -4.27
N GLU A 351 -0.45 -29.65 -4.26
CA GLU A 351 0.35 -30.51 -5.14
C GLU A 351 -0.39 -30.84 -6.45
N SER A 352 -1.72 -30.93 -6.38
CA SER A 352 -2.56 -31.29 -7.53
C SER A 352 -3.94 -30.64 -7.47
N VAL A 353 -4.48 -30.32 -8.64
CA VAL A 353 -5.87 -29.89 -8.84
C VAL A 353 -6.48 -30.66 -10.00
N THR A 354 -7.74 -31.11 -9.84
CA THR A 354 -8.53 -31.65 -10.94
C THR A 354 -9.57 -30.62 -11.35
N ILE A 355 -9.50 -30.17 -12.61
CA ILE A 355 -10.43 -29.21 -13.20
C ILE A 355 -11.33 -29.98 -14.16
N PRO A 356 -12.67 -29.99 -13.95
CA PRO A 356 -13.60 -30.76 -14.79
C PRO A 356 -13.92 -30.03 -16.11
N ASP A 357 -14.47 -30.80 -17.06
CA ASP A 357 -14.90 -30.29 -18.39
C ASP A 357 -16.07 -29.29 -18.33
N SER A 358 -16.70 -29.11 -17.18
CA SER A 358 -17.71 -28.06 -16.97
C SER A 358 -17.13 -26.65 -16.84
N VAL A 359 -15.85 -26.53 -16.47
CA VAL A 359 -15.22 -25.21 -16.26
C VAL A 359 -14.92 -24.56 -17.60
N THR A 360 -15.42 -23.32 -17.78
CA THR A 360 -15.21 -22.51 -18.97
C THR A 360 -14.26 -21.33 -18.75
N SER A 361 -14.03 -20.93 -17.48
CA SER A 361 -13.14 -19.81 -17.16
C SER A 361 -12.38 -20.04 -15.86
N ILE A 362 -11.13 -19.56 -15.84
CA ILE A 362 -10.25 -19.52 -14.66
C ILE A 362 -9.96 -18.04 -14.38
N GLY A 363 -10.31 -17.58 -13.16
CA GLY A 363 -10.21 -16.19 -12.76
C GLY A 363 -8.76 -15.69 -12.58
N ASN A 364 -8.64 -14.38 -12.32
CA ASN A 364 -7.35 -13.77 -12.06
C ASN A 364 -6.73 -14.34 -10.78
N ARG A 365 -5.43 -14.64 -10.83
CA ARG A 365 -4.67 -15.19 -9.69
C ARG A 365 -5.26 -16.47 -9.08
N ALA A 366 -6.15 -17.18 -9.79
CA ALA A 366 -6.90 -18.31 -9.23
C ALA A 366 -6.01 -19.35 -8.54
N PHE A 367 -4.80 -19.62 -9.06
CA PHE A 367 -3.79 -20.52 -8.49
C PHE A 367 -2.43 -19.83 -8.25
N SER A 368 -2.40 -18.50 -8.18
CA SER A 368 -1.14 -17.79 -8.00
C SER A 368 -0.43 -18.22 -6.72
N SER A 369 0.90 -18.38 -6.78
CA SER A 369 1.74 -18.78 -5.65
C SER A 369 1.41 -20.16 -5.05
N CYS A 370 0.84 -21.06 -5.83
CA CYS A 370 0.72 -22.48 -5.49
C CYS A 370 2.08 -23.18 -5.75
N ILE A 371 3.05 -22.90 -4.89
CA ILE A 371 4.48 -23.24 -5.13
C ILE A 371 4.77 -24.75 -5.22
N SER A 372 3.89 -25.60 -4.66
CA SER A 372 4.02 -27.06 -4.71
C SER A 372 3.27 -27.72 -5.88
N LEU A 373 2.50 -26.94 -6.65
CA LEU A 373 1.72 -27.45 -7.77
C LEU A 373 2.64 -27.91 -8.89
N THR A 374 2.56 -29.20 -9.27
CA THR A 374 3.52 -29.79 -10.22
C THR A 374 2.97 -29.94 -11.62
N ASN A 375 1.69 -30.29 -11.72
CA ASN A 375 1.01 -30.52 -12.99
C ASN A 375 -0.43 -30.01 -12.92
N VAL A 376 -0.90 -29.41 -14.00
CA VAL A 376 -2.30 -29.01 -14.18
C VAL A 376 -2.74 -29.44 -15.57
N ASN A 377 -3.88 -30.12 -15.64
CA ASN A 377 -4.57 -30.35 -16.90
C ASN A 377 -5.74 -29.38 -16.98
N ILE A 378 -5.69 -28.46 -17.93
CA ILE A 378 -6.78 -27.52 -18.20
C ILE A 378 -7.65 -28.13 -19.30
N PRO A 379 -8.97 -28.38 -19.07
CA PRO A 379 -9.84 -28.99 -20.06
C PRO A 379 -10.09 -28.05 -21.26
N ASP A 380 -10.43 -28.66 -22.43
CA ASP A 380 -10.67 -27.91 -23.67
C ASP A 380 -11.91 -27.00 -23.60
N SER A 381 -12.76 -27.17 -22.60
CA SER A 381 -13.90 -26.29 -22.31
C SER A 381 -13.48 -24.88 -21.84
N VAL A 382 -12.25 -24.73 -21.31
CA VAL A 382 -11.75 -23.43 -20.80
C VAL A 382 -11.41 -22.53 -21.99
N THR A 383 -12.09 -21.39 -22.05
CA THR A 383 -11.90 -20.37 -23.08
C THR A 383 -11.23 -19.09 -22.56
N SER A 384 -11.04 -18.96 -21.24
CA SER A 384 -10.34 -17.83 -20.64
C SER A 384 -9.54 -18.22 -19.40
N ILE A 385 -8.30 -17.70 -19.34
CA ILE A 385 -7.39 -17.81 -18.20
C ILE A 385 -7.00 -16.39 -17.80
N GLY A 386 -7.29 -16.03 -16.55
CA GLY A 386 -7.10 -14.66 -16.05
C GLY A 386 -5.64 -14.28 -15.84
N LYS A 387 -5.42 -12.96 -15.58
CA LYS A 387 -4.10 -12.43 -15.24
C LYS A 387 -3.52 -13.11 -14.02
N ASN A 388 -2.23 -13.45 -14.07
CA ASN A 388 -1.50 -14.11 -12.98
C ASN A 388 -2.10 -15.47 -12.55
N ALA A 389 -2.97 -16.09 -13.34
CA ALA A 389 -3.75 -17.26 -12.91
C ALA A 389 -2.88 -18.40 -12.35
N PHE A 390 -1.72 -18.67 -12.94
CA PHE A 390 -0.72 -19.65 -12.50
C PHE A 390 0.65 -19.03 -12.23
N SER A 391 0.70 -17.75 -11.90
CA SER A 391 1.99 -17.10 -11.64
C SER A 391 2.61 -17.60 -10.33
N LEU A 392 3.95 -17.64 -10.28
CA LEU A 392 4.71 -18.08 -9.10
C LEU A 392 4.39 -19.52 -8.64
N CYS A 393 3.89 -20.37 -9.55
CA CYS A 393 3.77 -21.81 -9.30
C CYS A 393 5.14 -22.48 -9.57
N THR A 394 6.12 -22.19 -8.74
CA THR A 394 7.55 -22.50 -8.99
C THR A 394 7.90 -23.99 -9.15
N SER A 395 7.00 -24.92 -8.84
CA SER A 395 7.15 -26.34 -9.12
C SER A 395 6.39 -26.82 -10.36
N LEU A 396 5.60 -25.93 -11.01
CA LEU A 396 4.75 -26.30 -12.13
C LEU A 396 5.58 -26.53 -13.38
N ALA A 397 5.78 -27.81 -13.68
CA ALA A 397 6.64 -28.26 -14.79
C ALA A 397 5.82 -28.56 -16.05
N ASN A 398 4.55 -28.91 -15.90
CA ASN A 398 3.68 -29.29 -17.02
C ASN A 398 2.31 -28.63 -16.91
N ILE A 399 1.88 -28.03 -17.98
CA ILE A 399 0.52 -27.49 -18.16
C ILE A 399 0.20 -27.51 -19.66
N ASN A 400 -1.05 -27.79 -20.01
CA ASN A 400 -1.56 -27.61 -21.35
C ASN A 400 -2.32 -26.29 -21.43
N ILE A 401 -2.20 -25.60 -22.57
CA ILE A 401 -3.05 -24.45 -22.91
C ILE A 401 -4.08 -24.98 -23.91
N PRO A 402 -5.40 -24.95 -23.60
CA PRO A 402 -6.41 -25.52 -24.49
C PRO A 402 -6.60 -24.69 -25.79
N ASP A 403 -7.03 -25.36 -26.86
CA ASP A 403 -7.26 -24.75 -28.17
C ASP A 403 -8.37 -23.66 -28.17
N GLY A 404 -9.19 -23.59 -27.13
CA GLY A 404 -10.20 -22.53 -26.95
C GLY A 404 -9.65 -21.17 -26.51
N ILE A 405 -8.38 -21.09 -26.09
CA ILE A 405 -7.76 -19.87 -25.61
C ILE A 405 -7.33 -19.00 -26.80
N THR A 406 -7.82 -17.76 -26.84
CA THR A 406 -7.48 -16.79 -27.89
C THR A 406 -6.45 -15.75 -27.46
N SER A 407 -6.20 -15.61 -26.16
CA SER A 407 -5.17 -14.70 -25.61
C SER A 407 -4.56 -15.28 -24.35
N ILE A 408 -3.26 -15.13 -24.18
CA ILE A 408 -2.56 -15.43 -22.92
C ILE A 408 -2.50 -14.13 -22.14
N ALA A 409 -3.12 -14.11 -20.95
CA ALA A 409 -3.22 -12.90 -20.13
C ALA A 409 -1.88 -12.54 -19.48
N ASP A 410 -1.78 -11.30 -18.96
CA ASP A 410 -0.58 -10.77 -18.34
C ASP A 410 -0.15 -11.66 -17.15
N ASN A 411 1.11 -12.02 -17.12
CA ASN A 411 1.75 -12.87 -16.11
C ASN A 411 1.04 -14.22 -15.88
N ALA A 412 0.18 -14.68 -16.79
CA ALA A 412 -0.66 -15.88 -16.57
C ALA A 412 0.17 -17.10 -16.16
N PHE A 413 1.38 -17.25 -16.68
CA PHE A 413 2.29 -18.36 -16.45
C PHE A 413 3.67 -17.93 -15.94
N GLY A 414 3.80 -16.74 -15.37
CA GLY A 414 5.09 -16.21 -14.89
C GLY A 414 5.72 -17.01 -13.77
N CYS A 415 7.06 -17.08 -13.76
CA CYS A 415 7.89 -17.73 -12.72
C CYS A 415 7.59 -19.23 -12.49
N ASN A 416 7.36 -19.99 -13.57
CA ASN A 416 7.12 -21.43 -13.54
C ASN A 416 8.35 -22.25 -13.95
N SER A 417 8.30 -23.58 -13.72
CA SER A 417 9.41 -24.50 -13.99
C SER A 417 9.29 -25.23 -15.33
N PHE A 418 8.54 -24.69 -16.28
CA PHE A 418 8.42 -25.32 -17.63
C PHE A 418 9.78 -25.44 -18.31
N THR A 419 10.05 -26.59 -18.89
CA THR A 419 11.17 -26.78 -19.83
C THR A 419 10.75 -26.52 -21.27
N SER A 420 9.48 -26.73 -21.56
CA SER A 420 8.81 -26.39 -22.81
C SER A 420 7.34 -26.16 -22.58
N ILE A 421 6.69 -25.34 -23.38
CA ILE A 421 5.25 -25.12 -23.39
C ILE A 421 4.79 -24.93 -24.82
N THR A 422 3.60 -25.44 -25.17
CA THR A 422 3.00 -25.26 -26.49
C THR A 422 1.94 -24.16 -26.40
N ILE A 423 2.05 -23.15 -27.28
CA ILE A 423 1.03 -22.14 -27.49
C ILE A 423 0.15 -22.64 -28.63
N PRO A 424 -1.17 -22.79 -28.46
CA PRO A 424 -2.05 -23.25 -29.53
C PRO A 424 -2.26 -22.20 -30.63
N ASP A 425 -2.59 -22.69 -31.83
CA ASP A 425 -2.83 -21.83 -33.01
C ASP A 425 -4.06 -20.92 -32.88
N SER A 426 -4.87 -21.08 -31.86
CA SER A 426 -5.97 -20.18 -31.52
C SER A 426 -5.53 -18.86 -30.88
N VAL A 427 -4.31 -18.79 -30.33
CA VAL A 427 -3.80 -17.62 -29.62
C VAL A 427 -3.40 -16.53 -30.60
N THR A 428 -3.98 -15.35 -30.43
CA THR A 428 -3.71 -14.17 -31.25
C THR A 428 -2.87 -13.10 -30.50
N SER A 429 -2.80 -13.18 -29.17
CA SER A 429 -2.04 -12.23 -28.36
C SER A 429 -1.40 -12.89 -27.12
N ILE A 430 -0.20 -12.44 -26.78
CA ILE A 430 0.54 -12.82 -25.58
C ILE A 430 0.70 -11.55 -24.74
N GLY A 431 0.18 -11.56 -23.50
CA GLY A 431 0.17 -10.39 -22.61
C GLY A 431 1.52 -10.09 -21.98
N ASP A 432 1.55 -9.01 -21.19
CA ASP A 432 2.76 -8.54 -20.49
C ASP A 432 3.23 -9.58 -19.47
N GLY A 433 4.53 -9.88 -19.48
CA GLY A 433 5.13 -10.84 -18.57
C GLY A 433 4.54 -12.25 -18.63
N ALA A 434 3.78 -12.62 -19.66
CA ALA A 434 3.00 -13.86 -19.72
C ALA A 434 3.79 -15.11 -19.30
N PHE A 435 5.09 -15.17 -19.60
CA PHE A 435 6.06 -16.22 -19.24
C PHE A 435 7.29 -15.66 -18.52
N ASP A 436 7.16 -14.45 -17.92
CA ASP A 436 8.29 -13.83 -17.21
C ASP A 436 8.82 -14.74 -16.09
N GLY A 437 10.15 -14.82 -15.95
CA GLY A 437 10.80 -15.65 -14.94
C GLY A 437 10.71 -17.16 -15.16
N CYS A 438 10.26 -17.64 -16.34
CA CYS A 438 10.28 -19.08 -16.68
C CYS A 438 11.71 -19.56 -16.93
N ASN A 439 12.49 -19.63 -15.86
CA ASN A 439 13.96 -19.82 -15.90
C ASN A 439 14.43 -21.12 -16.56
N PHE A 440 13.58 -22.14 -16.64
CA PHE A 440 13.90 -23.45 -17.20
C PHE A 440 13.43 -23.60 -18.65
N LEU A 441 12.70 -22.64 -19.19
CA LEU A 441 12.17 -22.69 -20.56
C LEU A 441 13.31 -22.64 -21.57
N THR A 442 13.57 -23.74 -22.24
CA THR A 442 14.66 -23.88 -23.20
C THR A 442 14.27 -23.49 -24.63
N SER A 443 13.00 -23.68 -24.98
CA SER A 443 12.43 -23.33 -26.27
C SER A 443 10.94 -23.09 -26.17
N ILE A 444 10.45 -22.18 -27.01
CA ILE A 444 9.01 -21.91 -27.20
C ILE A 444 8.79 -21.55 -28.66
N THR A 445 7.69 -22.04 -29.23
CA THR A 445 7.24 -21.68 -30.57
C THR A 445 6.08 -20.70 -30.44
N ILE A 446 6.21 -19.55 -31.11
CA ILE A 446 5.14 -18.58 -31.27
C ILE A 446 4.39 -18.94 -32.57
N PRO A 447 3.09 -19.27 -32.51
CA PRO A 447 2.32 -19.66 -33.70
C PRO A 447 2.06 -18.45 -34.64
N ASP A 448 1.82 -18.74 -35.92
CA ASP A 448 1.55 -17.73 -36.96
C ASP A 448 0.21 -16.99 -36.76
N SER A 449 -0.59 -17.37 -35.78
CA SER A 449 -1.81 -16.67 -35.35
C SER A 449 -1.54 -15.46 -34.48
N VAL A 450 -0.36 -15.40 -33.80
CA VAL A 450 -0.03 -14.32 -32.85
C VAL A 450 0.29 -13.04 -33.61
N THR A 451 -0.41 -11.97 -33.25
CA THR A 451 -0.23 -10.63 -33.83
C THR A 451 0.42 -9.64 -32.89
N SER A 452 0.34 -9.90 -31.56
CA SER A 452 0.91 -9.03 -30.53
C SER A 452 1.61 -9.80 -29.41
N ILE A 453 2.73 -9.25 -28.92
CA ILE A 453 3.51 -9.74 -27.78
C ILE A 453 3.72 -8.58 -26.82
N GLY A 454 3.33 -8.74 -25.56
CA GLY A 454 3.40 -7.70 -24.54
C GLY A 454 4.79 -7.43 -23.99
N ASP A 455 4.87 -6.44 -23.11
CA ASP A 455 6.08 -6.02 -22.42
C ASP A 455 6.67 -7.18 -21.60
N GLY A 456 7.96 -7.46 -21.77
CA GLY A 456 8.66 -8.50 -21.00
C GLY A 456 8.02 -9.90 -21.07
N ALA A 457 7.21 -10.20 -22.11
CA ALA A 457 6.40 -11.43 -22.17
C ALA A 457 7.18 -12.73 -21.91
N PHE A 458 8.47 -12.74 -22.20
CA PHE A 458 9.44 -13.83 -21.94
C PHE A 458 10.62 -13.32 -21.12
N GLY A 459 10.43 -12.27 -20.30
CA GLY A 459 11.47 -11.71 -19.47
C GLY A 459 12.10 -12.77 -18.57
N ASP A 460 13.37 -12.61 -18.24
CA ASP A 460 14.13 -13.53 -17.36
C ASP A 460 14.00 -15.04 -17.67
N CYS A 461 13.62 -15.43 -18.91
CA CYS A 461 13.68 -16.83 -19.37
C CYS A 461 15.13 -17.24 -19.58
N ASN A 462 15.83 -17.49 -18.47
CA ASN A 462 17.29 -17.65 -18.46
C ASN A 462 17.82 -18.88 -19.22
N SER A 463 17.00 -19.90 -19.52
CA SER A 463 17.40 -21.06 -20.32
C SER A 463 17.07 -20.93 -21.81
N LEU A 464 16.34 -19.87 -22.19
CA LEU A 464 15.96 -19.66 -23.59
C LEU A 464 17.18 -19.27 -24.42
N THR A 465 17.51 -20.05 -25.46
CA THR A 465 18.70 -19.82 -26.29
C THR A 465 18.40 -19.19 -27.63
N SER A 466 17.20 -19.38 -28.16
CA SER A 466 16.75 -18.81 -29.43
C SER A 466 15.24 -18.67 -29.47
N ILE A 467 14.75 -17.70 -30.22
CA ILE A 467 13.33 -17.52 -30.49
C ILE A 467 13.09 -17.06 -31.94
N THR A 468 12.00 -17.51 -32.53
CA THR A 468 11.55 -17.07 -33.85
C THR A 468 10.33 -16.17 -33.70
N ILE A 469 10.35 -15.01 -34.32
CA ILE A 469 9.24 -14.06 -34.43
C ILE A 469 8.54 -14.30 -35.77
N PRO A 470 7.30 -14.79 -35.80
CA PRO A 470 6.55 -15.00 -37.04
C PRO A 470 6.15 -13.68 -37.70
N ASP A 471 5.92 -13.69 -39.04
CA ASP A 471 5.58 -12.51 -39.83
C ASP A 471 4.23 -11.89 -39.42
N SER A 472 3.38 -12.63 -38.74
CA SER A 472 2.10 -12.18 -38.18
C SER A 472 2.25 -11.19 -37.04
N VAL A 473 3.35 -11.24 -36.29
CA VAL A 473 3.57 -10.33 -35.15
C VAL A 473 3.86 -8.94 -35.67
N THR A 474 2.93 -8.03 -35.50
CA THR A 474 3.05 -6.64 -35.93
C THR A 474 3.13 -5.64 -34.77
N ASP A 475 2.78 -6.08 -33.58
CA ASP A 475 2.83 -5.29 -32.35
C ASP A 475 3.70 -6.00 -31.30
N MET A 476 4.63 -5.25 -30.70
CA MET A 476 5.54 -5.78 -29.72
C MET A 476 5.83 -4.71 -28.68
N GLY A 477 5.63 -5.07 -27.43
CA GLY A 477 5.92 -4.23 -26.29
C GLY A 477 7.42 -3.99 -26.07
N ASN A 478 7.72 -3.37 -24.97
CA ASN A 478 9.10 -3.09 -24.55
C ASN A 478 9.84 -4.39 -24.24
N ASN A 479 10.98 -4.56 -24.89
CA ASN A 479 11.87 -5.72 -24.80
C ASN A 479 11.25 -7.00 -24.21
N PRO A 480 10.48 -7.78 -24.97
CA PRO A 480 9.81 -8.98 -24.46
C PRO A 480 10.78 -10.06 -23.96
N PHE A 481 12.08 -9.95 -24.19
CA PHE A 481 13.15 -10.88 -23.85
C PHE A 481 14.15 -10.28 -22.84
N ALA A 482 13.76 -9.22 -22.12
CA ALA A 482 14.62 -8.58 -21.14
C ALA A 482 15.12 -9.61 -20.13
N GLY A 483 16.41 -9.58 -19.77
CA GLY A 483 16.99 -10.49 -18.79
C GLY A 483 17.19 -11.94 -19.22
N CYS A 484 16.89 -12.33 -20.47
CA CYS A 484 17.16 -13.68 -21.01
C CYS A 484 18.67 -13.90 -21.19
N LYS A 485 19.39 -14.31 -20.13
CA LYS A 485 20.86 -14.35 -20.06
C LYS A 485 21.54 -15.32 -21.02
N ASN A 486 20.81 -16.31 -21.55
CA ASN A 486 21.35 -17.29 -22.49
C ASN A 486 20.80 -17.11 -23.94
N LEU A 487 20.00 -16.06 -24.17
CA LEU A 487 19.48 -15.79 -25.51
C LEU A 487 20.60 -15.32 -26.44
N THR A 488 20.91 -16.17 -27.42
CA THR A 488 21.98 -15.91 -28.41
C THR A 488 21.41 -15.56 -29.79
N ARG A 489 20.12 -15.80 -30.02
CA ARG A 489 19.56 -15.64 -31.37
C ARG A 489 18.07 -15.29 -31.35
N ILE A 490 17.75 -14.19 -32.02
CA ILE A 490 16.38 -13.82 -32.41
C ILE A 490 16.27 -14.00 -33.90
N ILE A 491 15.31 -14.78 -34.36
CA ILE A 491 15.14 -15.12 -35.79
C ILE A 491 13.91 -14.37 -36.27
N VAL A 492 14.12 -13.55 -37.33
CA VAL A 492 13.08 -12.80 -38.03
C VAL A 492 13.25 -13.05 -39.52
N SER A 493 12.15 -13.27 -40.23
CA SER A 493 12.17 -13.40 -41.70
C SER A 493 12.76 -12.13 -42.34
N PRO A 494 13.56 -12.24 -43.41
CA PRO A 494 14.03 -11.06 -44.14
C PRO A 494 12.89 -10.18 -44.69
N ASP A 495 11.74 -10.78 -44.94
CA ASP A 495 10.55 -10.11 -45.51
C ASP A 495 9.55 -9.67 -44.42
N HIS A 496 9.86 -9.86 -43.15
CA HIS A 496 8.97 -9.51 -42.03
C HIS A 496 8.49 -8.04 -42.14
N PRO A 497 7.17 -7.74 -42.07
CA PRO A 497 6.64 -6.40 -42.36
C PRO A 497 7.16 -5.30 -41.40
N VAL A 498 7.33 -5.62 -40.10
CA VAL A 498 7.63 -4.63 -39.05
C VAL A 498 9.04 -4.79 -38.48
N PHE A 499 9.50 -6.01 -38.23
CA PHE A 499 10.76 -6.25 -37.51
C PHE A 499 11.91 -6.64 -38.43
N ALA A 500 13.12 -6.45 -37.97
CA ALA A 500 14.35 -6.91 -38.60
C ALA A 500 15.40 -7.24 -37.56
N THR A 501 16.33 -8.15 -37.87
CA THR A 501 17.55 -8.34 -37.09
C THR A 501 18.74 -7.78 -37.87
N ILE A 502 19.56 -6.96 -37.20
CA ILE A 502 20.82 -6.43 -37.72
C ILE A 502 21.91 -6.81 -36.70
N ASP A 503 22.95 -7.53 -37.16
CA ASP A 503 24.00 -8.03 -36.28
C ASP A 503 23.45 -8.74 -35.04
N GLY A 504 22.32 -9.43 -35.20
CA GLY A 504 21.64 -10.21 -34.15
C GLY A 504 20.71 -9.44 -33.23
N ALA A 505 20.76 -8.12 -33.19
CA ALA A 505 19.84 -7.29 -32.41
C ALA A 505 18.49 -7.09 -33.15
N LEU A 506 17.41 -7.03 -32.41
CA LEU A 506 16.04 -6.84 -32.92
C LEU A 506 15.68 -5.36 -33.01
N PHE A 507 15.16 -4.97 -34.15
CA PHE A 507 14.71 -3.60 -34.46
C PHE A 507 13.27 -3.56 -34.94
N ASN A 508 12.56 -2.53 -34.54
CA ASN A 508 11.29 -2.11 -35.12
C ASN A 508 11.60 -1.13 -36.30
N LYS A 509 11.30 -1.53 -37.52
CA LYS A 509 11.62 -0.76 -38.76
C LYS A 509 10.85 0.54 -38.84
N PRO A 510 9.48 0.56 -38.70
CA PRO A 510 8.69 1.80 -38.72
C PRO A 510 9.12 2.81 -37.66
N GLU A 511 9.38 2.36 -36.43
CA GLU A 511 9.75 3.23 -35.32
C GLU A 511 11.24 3.59 -35.33
N LYS A 512 12.06 2.93 -36.13
CA LYS A 512 13.53 3.05 -36.11
C LYS A 512 14.09 2.85 -34.71
N LYS A 513 13.54 1.89 -33.99
CA LYS A 513 13.81 1.64 -32.56
C LYS A 513 14.59 0.33 -32.40
N LEU A 514 15.66 0.34 -31.61
CA LEU A 514 16.27 -0.87 -31.13
C LEU A 514 15.42 -1.45 -30.00
N VAL A 515 14.87 -2.65 -30.21
CA VAL A 515 13.96 -3.31 -29.27
C VAL A 515 14.73 -4.19 -28.28
N CYS A 516 15.61 -5.04 -28.77
CA CYS A 516 16.32 -6.01 -27.92
C CYS A 516 17.69 -6.36 -28.51
N TYR A 517 18.72 -6.33 -27.66
CA TYR A 517 20.02 -6.92 -27.92
C TYR A 517 20.13 -8.23 -27.14
N PRO A 518 20.40 -9.40 -27.77
CA PRO A 518 20.53 -10.67 -27.06
C PRO A 518 21.73 -10.68 -26.12
N CYS A 519 21.47 -10.84 -24.81
CA CYS A 519 22.50 -10.64 -23.78
C CYS A 519 23.60 -11.70 -23.75
N ALA A 520 23.36 -12.87 -24.36
CA ALA A 520 24.33 -13.97 -24.40
C ALA A 520 25.34 -13.85 -25.54
N PHE A 521 25.31 -12.79 -26.34
CA PHE A 521 26.38 -12.57 -27.32
C PHE A 521 27.73 -12.44 -26.63
N SER A 522 28.73 -13.13 -27.18
CA SER A 522 30.09 -13.08 -26.70
C SER A 522 30.85 -11.80 -27.10
N GLN A 523 30.22 -10.95 -27.88
CA GLN A 523 30.79 -9.68 -28.31
C GLN A 523 30.88 -8.73 -27.10
N THR A 524 32.05 -8.11 -26.99
CA THR A 524 32.32 -7.14 -25.90
C THR A 524 32.06 -5.71 -26.34
N SER A 525 31.72 -5.47 -27.61
CA SER A 525 31.40 -4.16 -28.19
C SER A 525 30.28 -4.31 -29.20
N TYR A 526 29.42 -3.31 -29.28
CA TYR A 526 28.34 -3.22 -30.24
C TYR A 526 28.22 -1.80 -30.78
N ALA A 527 27.99 -1.65 -32.06
CA ALA A 527 27.68 -0.37 -32.71
C ALA A 527 26.22 -0.40 -33.17
N ILE A 528 25.41 0.51 -32.65
CA ILE A 528 24.03 0.68 -33.12
C ILE A 528 24.07 1.25 -34.54
N PRO A 529 23.32 0.67 -35.50
CA PRO A 529 23.32 1.14 -36.89
C PRO A 529 22.85 2.59 -37.05
N ASP A 530 23.46 3.30 -38.01
CA ASP A 530 23.00 4.63 -38.41
C ASP A 530 21.52 4.60 -38.87
N GLY A 531 20.79 5.66 -38.54
CA GLY A 531 19.38 5.82 -38.85
C GLY A 531 18.42 5.27 -37.81
N ILE A 532 18.91 4.59 -36.75
CA ILE A 532 18.12 4.28 -35.57
C ILE A 532 17.94 5.56 -34.77
N THR A 533 16.70 5.84 -34.35
CA THR A 533 16.33 7.09 -33.65
C THR A 533 16.08 6.92 -32.17
N SER A 534 15.84 5.67 -31.69
CA SER A 534 15.60 5.42 -30.28
C SER A 534 16.17 4.07 -29.82
N ILE A 535 16.64 4.04 -28.57
CA ILE A 535 17.00 2.82 -27.85
C ILE A 535 15.81 2.52 -26.93
N GLY A 536 15.20 1.35 -27.10
CA GLY A 536 14.01 0.95 -26.36
C GLY A 536 14.26 0.71 -24.89
N GLU A 537 13.19 0.63 -24.10
CA GLU A 537 13.23 0.23 -22.68
C GLU A 537 13.93 -1.12 -22.52
N LYS A 538 14.85 -1.21 -21.57
CA LYS A 538 15.65 -2.43 -21.27
C LYS A 538 16.31 -3.09 -22.49
N ALA A 539 16.52 -2.34 -23.60
CA ALA A 539 17.01 -2.90 -24.86
C ALA A 539 18.34 -3.65 -24.73
N PHE A 540 19.24 -3.25 -23.82
CA PHE A 540 20.46 -3.93 -23.43
C PHE A 540 20.42 -4.46 -21.98
N GLY A 541 19.23 -4.56 -21.39
CA GLY A 541 19.09 -4.94 -19.98
C GLY A 541 19.80 -6.27 -19.67
N SER A 542 20.63 -6.29 -18.61
CA SER A 542 21.43 -7.46 -18.18
C SER A 542 22.53 -7.92 -19.17
N CYS A 543 22.90 -7.15 -20.20
CA CYS A 543 23.96 -7.51 -21.16
C CYS A 543 25.35 -7.34 -20.53
N SER A 544 25.66 -8.20 -19.57
CA SER A 544 26.87 -8.12 -18.71
C SER A 544 28.18 -8.35 -19.43
N ALA A 545 28.21 -8.84 -20.68
CA ALA A 545 29.42 -9.05 -21.48
C ALA A 545 29.89 -7.77 -22.19
N LEU A 546 29.00 -6.83 -22.48
CA LEU A 546 29.30 -5.60 -23.21
C LEU A 546 30.20 -4.67 -22.39
N LYS A 547 31.31 -4.25 -22.97
CA LYS A 547 32.25 -3.28 -22.39
C LYS A 547 32.13 -1.90 -23.01
N SER A 548 31.70 -1.82 -24.28
CA SER A 548 31.50 -0.56 -24.99
C SER A 548 30.33 -0.65 -25.97
N ILE A 549 29.64 0.45 -26.13
CA ILE A 549 28.53 0.62 -27.07
C ILE A 549 28.74 1.96 -27.80
N THR A 550 28.63 1.94 -29.13
CA THR A 550 28.63 3.15 -29.95
C THR A 550 27.19 3.50 -30.31
N ILE A 551 26.77 4.70 -29.93
CA ILE A 551 25.45 5.26 -30.23
C ILE A 551 25.63 6.25 -31.38
N PRO A 552 24.93 6.11 -32.52
CA PRO A 552 25.06 7.04 -33.64
C PRO A 552 24.30 8.35 -33.36
N ASP A 553 24.69 9.41 -34.09
CA ASP A 553 24.08 10.76 -33.99
C ASP A 553 22.60 10.81 -34.42
N SER A 554 22.06 9.73 -34.98
CA SER A 554 20.63 9.61 -35.27
C SER A 554 19.75 9.31 -34.08
N VAL A 555 20.33 8.83 -32.93
CA VAL A 555 19.56 8.50 -31.73
C VAL A 555 19.21 9.77 -30.97
N THR A 556 17.93 9.96 -30.70
CA THR A 556 17.39 11.11 -29.96
C THR A 556 16.89 10.81 -28.56
N SER A 557 16.67 9.50 -28.23
CA SER A 557 16.17 9.08 -26.91
C SER A 557 16.75 7.75 -26.46
N ILE A 558 16.99 7.67 -25.15
CA ILE A 558 17.40 6.45 -24.43
C ILE A 558 16.28 6.10 -23.47
N GLY A 559 15.67 4.94 -23.65
CA GLY A 559 14.52 4.47 -22.86
C GLY A 559 14.89 4.03 -21.45
N ASP A 560 13.87 3.77 -20.64
CA ASP A 560 14.00 3.36 -19.26
C ASP A 560 14.76 2.02 -19.15
N GLY A 561 15.69 1.94 -18.21
CA GLY A 561 16.53 0.76 -18.02
C GLY A 561 17.30 0.31 -19.27
N ALA A 562 17.47 1.16 -20.29
CA ALA A 562 18.05 0.76 -21.59
C ALA A 562 19.35 -0.04 -21.45
N PHE A 563 20.20 0.30 -20.49
CA PHE A 563 21.47 -0.37 -20.15
C PHE A 563 21.47 -0.93 -18.72
N ASP A 564 20.30 -1.18 -18.14
CA ASP A 564 20.19 -1.76 -16.79
C ASP A 564 21.09 -3.00 -16.66
N SER A 565 21.85 -3.08 -15.57
CA SER A 565 22.71 -4.24 -15.25
C SER A 565 23.77 -4.59 -16.32
N CYS A 566 24.16 -3.65 -17.16
CA CYS A 566 25.33 -3.78 -18.04
C CYS A 566 26.64 -3.69 -17.23
N LYS A 567 26.90 -4.69 -16.40
CA LYS A 567 27.93 -4.66 -15.35
C LYS A 567 29.37 -4.49 -15.85
N SER A 568 29.65 -4.85 -17.09
CA SER A 568 31.02 -4.73 -17.70
C SER A 568 31.18 -3.45 -18.53
N LEU A 569 30.12 -2.64 -18.72
CA LEU A 569 30.17 -1.39 -19.49
C LEU A 569 31.09 -0.40 -18.77
N THR A 570 32.23 -0.07 -19.40
CA THR A 570 33.27 0.78 -18.79
C THR A 570 33.14 2.23 -19.17
N SER A 571 32.63 2.49 -20.37
CA SER A 571 32.40 3.84 -20.90
C SER A 571 31.35 3.80 -22.00
N ILE A 572 30.61 4.89 -22.15
CA ILE A 572 29.67 5.13 -23.24
C ILE A 572 29.67 6.62 -23.58
N THR A 573 29.58 6.91 -24.88
CA THR A 573 29.40 8.30 -25.35
C THR A 573 27.96 8.46 -25.78
N ILE A 574 27.26 9.43 -25.20
CA ILE A 574 25.93 9.83 -25.59
C ILE A 574 26.06 10.96 -26.62
N PRO A 575 25.50 10.82 -27.82
CA PRO A 575 25.59 11.84 -28.87
C PRO A 575 24.76 13.08 -28.55
N ASP A 576 25.13 14.22 -29.17
CA ASP A 576 24.46 15.51 -28.97
C ASP A 576 23.00 15.58 -29.49
N SER A 577 22.55 14.53 -30.17
CA SER A 577 21.16 14.35 -30.59
C SER A 577 20.23 13.88 -29.50
N VAL A 578 20.76 13.28 -28.40
CA VAL A 578 19.95 12.72 -27.29
C VAL A 578 19.44 13.85 -26.40
N THR A 579 18.11 13.91 -26.23
CA THR A 579 17.44 14.95 -25.43
C THR A 579 16.98 14.48 -24.05
N SER A 580 16.89 13.15 -23.83
CA SER A 580 16.46 12.58 -22.57
C SER A 580 17.17 11.25 -22.27
N ILE A 581 17.44 11.04 -20.99
CA ILE A 581 17.92 9.78 -20.42
C ILE A 581 16.81 9.25 -19.52
N GLY A 582 16.28 8.07 -19.84
CA GLY A 582 15.15 7.45 -19.14
C GLY A 582 15.49 7.04 -17.72
N ASP A 583 14.46 6.64 -16.97
CA ASP A 583 14.58 6.14 -15.62
C ASP A 583 15.44 4.88 -15.58
N SER A 584 16.31 4.77 -14.58
CA SER A 584 17.19 3.60 -14.40
C SER A 584 18.04 3.24 -15.64
N ALA A 585 18.24 4.18 -16.60
CA ALA A 585 18.85 3.89 -17.89
C ALA A 585 20.23 3.19 -17.77
N PHE A 586 21.03 3.51 -16.76
CA PHE A 586 22.32 2.89 -16.43
C PHE A 586 22.32 2.25 -15.04
N TYR A 587 21.16 1.85 -14.53
CA TYR A 587 21.06 1.19 -13.23
C TYR A 587 21.99 -0.02 -13.15
N TRP A 588 22.77 -0.15 -12.05
CA TRP A 588 23.71 -1.26 -11.84
C TRP A 588 24.79 -1.42 -12.92
N CYS A 589 25.17 -0.39 -13.66
CA CYS A 589 26.35 -0.38 -14.52
C CYS A 589 27.63 -0.25 -13.67
N THR A 590 27.94 -1.30 -12.90
CA THR A 590 28.95 -1.25 -11.81
C THR A 590 30.38 -0.96 -12.27
N SER A 591 30.73 -1.16 -13.55
CA SER A 591 32.04 -0.85 -14.12
C SER A 591 32.12 0.49 -14.84
N LEU A 592 31.00 1.23 -14.96
CA LEU A 592 30.97 2.51 -15.64
C LEU A 592 31.78 3.54 -14.86
N ALA A 593 32.94 3.87 -15.38
CA ALA A 593 33.91 4.74 -14.70
C ALA A 593 33.71 6.22 -15.05
N SER A 594 33.24 6.50 -16.27
CA SER A 594 32.96 7.83 -16.74
C SER A 594 31.88 7.82 -17.82
N ILE A 595 31.10 8.89 -17.88
CA ILE A 595 30.11 9.15 -18.92
C ILE A 595 30.05 10.66 -19.16
N THR A 596 29.84 11.06 -20.43
CA THR A 596 29.60 12.46 -20.79
C THR A 596 28.12 12.59 -21.16
N ILE A 597 27.42 13.51 -20.50
CA ILE A 597 26.05 13.89 -20.81
C ILE A 597 26.12 15.13 -21.72
N PRO A 598 25.55 15.11 -22.93
CA PRO A 598 25.60 16.23 -23.86
C PRO A 598 24.66 17.37 -23.43
N ASP A 599 24.93 18.58 -23.94
CA ASP A 599 24.15 19.80 -23.67
C ASP A 599 22.72 19.76 -24.19
N SER A 600 22.34 18.75 -24.97
CA SER A 600 21.00 18.51 -25.47
C SER A 600 20.08 17.86 -24.41
N VAL A 601 20.65 17.19 -23.40
CA VAL A 601 19.87 16.50 -22.34
C VAL A 601 19.28 17.52 -21.38
N THR A 602 17.96 17.48 -21.20
CA THR A 602 17.21 18.41 -20.35
C THR A 602 16.78 17.81 -19.00
N SER A 603 16.80 16.48 -18.89
CA SER A 603 16.44 15.76 -17.66
C SER A 603 17.25 14.49 -17.48
N ILE A 604 17.53 14.16 -16.23
CA ILE A 604 18.11 12.89 -15.81
C ILE A 604 17.02 12.14 -15.02
N GLY A 605 16.60 10.98 -15.53
CA GLY A 605 15.53 10.17 -14.98
C GLY A 605 15.83 9.61 -13.58
N ASP A 606 14.80 9.09 -12.92
CA ASP A 606 14.88 8.47 -11.60
C ASP A 606 15.82 7.25 -11.65
N GLY A 607 16.77 7.18 -10.70
CA GLY A 607 17.74 6.08 -10.64
C GLY A 607 18.65 5.93 -11.85
N ALA A 608 18.72 6.94 -12.75
CA ALA A 608 19.41 6.80 -14.04
C ALA A 608 20.84 6.23 -13.92
N PHE A 609 21.57 6.56 -12.85
CA PHE A 609 22.91 6.03 -12.54
C PHE A 609 23.00 5.34 -11.17
N ASP A 610 21.86 4.91 -10.60
CA ASP A 610 21.87 4.21 -9.29
C ASP A 610 22.78 2.98 -9.37
N SER A 611 23.62 2.80 -8.35
CA SER A 611 24.57 1.70 -8.23
C SER A 611 25.65 1.63 -9.34
N CYS A 612 25.96 2.74 -9.99
CA CYS A 612 27.16 2.90 -10.82
C CYS A 612 28.41 3.04 -9.93
N THR A 613 28.79 1.95 -9.26
CA THR A 613 29.75 1.98 -8.15
C THR A 613 31.17 2.42 -8.54
N SER A 614 31.54 2.33 -9.83
CA SER A 614 32.85 2.78 -10.35
C SER A 614 32.85 4.21 -10.87
N LEU A 615 31.68 4.90 -10.95
CA LEU A 615 31.56 6.24 -11.48
C LEU A 615 32.30 7.23 -10.56
N ALA A 616 33.45 7.72 -11.03
CA ALA A 616 34.33 8.57 -10.22
C ALA A 616 34.01 10.07 -10.37
N SER A 617 33.56 10.45 -11.56
CA SER A 617 33.14 11.83 -11.88
C SER A 617 32.12 11.83 -13.01
N ILE A 618 31.25 12.83 -12.99
CA ILE A 618 30.27 13.10 -14.05
C ILE A 618 30.05 14.62 -14.13
N THR A 619 29.84 15.12 -15.33
CA THR A 619 29.48 16.52 -15.57
C THR A 619 28.01 16.56 -15.96
N ILE A 620 27.22 17.35 -15.24
CA ILE A 620 25.81 17.62 -15.56
C ILE A 620 25.79 18.93 -16.39
N PRO A 621 25.24 18.91 -17.61
CA PRO A 621 25.20 20.09 -18.46
C PRO A 621 24.18 21.13 -17.97
N ASN A 622 24.38 22.40 -18.40
CA ASN A 622 23.50 23.52 -18.04
C ASN A 622 22.09 23.44 -18.64
N SER A 623 21.81 22.47 -19.44
CA SER A 623 20.48 22.18 -20.00
C SER A 623 19.59 21.39 -19.02
N VAL A 624 20.18 20.68 -18.05
CA VAL A 624 19.45 19.86 -17.08
C VAL A 624 18.78 20.74 -16.05
N THR A 625 17.46 20.61 -15.90
CA THR A 625 16.63 21.38 -14.99
C THR A 625 16.23 20.64 -13.71
N SER A 626 16.36 19.33 -13.69
CA SER A 626 16.04 18.50 -12.52
C SER A 626 16.93 17.25 -12.45
N ILE A 627 17.22 16.83 -11.22
CA ILE A 627 17.88 15.56 -10.91
C ILE A 627 16.83 14.68 -10.25
N GLY A 628 16.54 13.53 -10.90
CA GLY A 628 15.52 12.59 -10.47
C GLY A 628 15.82 11.92 -9.12
N ASP A 629 14.82 11.23 -8.56
CA ASP A 629 14.98 10.44 -7.36
C ASP A 629 16.03 9.35 -7.57
N ARG A 630 16.92 9.14 -6.59
CA ARG A 630 18.01 8.15 -6.67
C ARG A 630 18.95 8.27 -7.88
N ALA A 631 18.93 9.37 -8.63
CA ALA A 631 19.66 9.48 -9.90
C ALA A 631 21.12 9.03 -9.82
N PHE A 632 21.84 9.31 -8.72
CA PHE A 632 23.22 8.91 -8.44
C PHE A 632 23.36 8.08 -7.15
N SER A 633 22.28 7.49 -6.66
CA SER A 633 22.29 6.67 -5.45
C SER A 633 23.35 5.57 -5.57
N ARG A 634 24.09 5.29 -4.49
CA ARG A 634 25.14 4.27 -4.42
C ARG A 634 26.26 4.39 -5.45
N CYS A 635 26.52 5.57 -6.02
CA CYS A 635 27.72 5.87 -6.78
C CYS A 635 28.92 6.01 -5.82
N THR A 636 29.38 4.87 -5.28
CA THR A 636 30.30 4.85 -4.14
C THR A 636 31.70 5.40 -4.45
N SER A 637 32.09 5.49 -5.72
CA SER A 637 33.37 6.08 -6.15
C SER A 637 33.28 7.56 -6.52
N LEU A 638 32.08 8.14 -6.56
CA LEU A 638 31.87 9.54 -6.94
C LEU A 638 32.51 10.47 -5.88
N THR A 639 33.57 11.18 -6.30
CA THR A 639 34.33 12.04 -5.37
C THR A 639 33.84 13.47 -5.35
N SER A 640 33.35 13.96 -6.48
CA SER A 640 32.77 15.30 -6.64
C SER A 640 31.79 15.32 -7.79
N ILE A 641 30.84 16.24 -7.71
CA ILE A 641 29.88 16.53 -8.78
C ILE A 641 29.54 18.02 -8.73
N THR A 642 29.37 18.63 -9.89
CA THR A 642 28.89 20.02 -9.99
C THR A 642 27.45 19.98 -10.47
N ILE A 643 26.55 20.59 -9.69
CA ILE A 643 25.15 20.80 -10.05
C ILE A 643 25.05 22.16 -10.75
N PRO A 644 24.55 22.24 -11.99
CA PRO A 644 24.47 23.50 -12.73
C PRO A 644 23.35 24.41 -12.19
N ASP A 645 23.47 25.72 -12.47
CA ASP A 645 22.50 26.74 -12.07
C ASP A 645 21.10 26.61 -12.70
N SER A 646 20.93 25.68 -13.64
CA SER A 646 19.64 25.33 -14.24
C SER A 646 18.80 24.41 -13.37
N VAL A 647 19.41 23.69 -12.43
CA VAL A 647 18.71 22.70 -11.58
C VAL A 647 17.94 23.41 -10.48
N THR A 648 16.65 23.13 -10.38
CA THR A 648 15.74 23.75 -9.40
C THR A 648 15.38 22.84 -8.23
N SER A 649 15.61 21.53 -8.36
CA SER A 649 15.32 20.56 -7.30
C SER A 649 16.29 19.37 -7.34
N ILE A 650 16.57 18.82 -6.14
CA ILE A 650 17.33 17.59 -5.95
C ILE A 650 16.36 16.53 -5.43
N GLY A 651 16.19 15.43 -6.16
CA GLY A 651 15.25 14.34 -5.85
C GLY A 651 15.60 13.59 -4.57
N SER A 652 14.64 12.78 -4.10
CA SER A 652 14.81 11.94 -2.91
C SER A 652 15.91 10.91 -3.14
N SER A 653 16.80 10.74 -2.15
CA SER A 653 17.94 9.81 -2.21
C SER A 653 18.87 10.02 -3.42
N ALA A 654 18.85 11.19 -4.07
CA ALA A 654 19.57 11.45 -5.32
C ALA A 654 21.06 11.08 -5.24
N PHE A 655 21.71 11.31 -4.09
CA PHE A 655 23.11 10.97 -3.80
C PHE A 655 23.24 9.99 -2.61
N HIS A 656 22.17 9.27 -2.27
CA HIS A 656 22.21 8.31 -1.16
C HIS A 656 23.41 7.36 -1.28
N SER A 657 24.15 7.17 -0.20
CA SER A 657 25.34 6.27 -0.16
C SER A 657 26.45 6.58 -1.18
N CYS A 658 26.59 7.83 -1.60
CA CYS A 658 27.78 8.31 -2.32
C CYS A 658 28.96 8.44 -1.35
N LYS A 659 29.51 7.32 -0.92
CA LYS A 659 30.44 7.23 0.23
C LYS A 659 31.73 7.99 0.05
N SER A 660 32.19 8.24 -1.19
CA SER A 660 33.41 8.98 -1.50
C SER A 660 33.18 10.46 -1.79
N LEU A 661 31.94 10.94 -1.83
CA LEU A 661 31.59 12.33 -2.13
C LEU A 661 32.09 13.22 -1.00
N ALA A 662 33.16 13.96 -1.28
CA ALA A 662 33.84 14.79 -0.28
C ALA A 662 33.26 16.21 -0.20
N SER A 663 32.79 16.72 -1.33
CA SER A 663 32.18 18.05 -1.43
C SER A 663 31.19 18.10 -2.59
N ILE A 664 30.18 18.94 -2.44
CA ILE A 664 29.22 19.27 -3.48
C ILE A 664 28.77 20.72 -3.31
N THR A 665 28.57 21.42 -4.41
CA THR A 665 27.99 22.77 -4.42
C THR A 665 26.55 22.69 -4.89
N ILE A 666 25.64 23.21 -4.09
CA ILE A 666 24.22 23.36 -4.44
C ILE A 666 24.03 24.79 -4.95
N PRO A 667 23.55 24.99 -6.19
CA PRO A 667 23.38 26.33 -6.76
C PRO A 667 22.17 27.07 -6.16
N ASP A 668 22.16 28.42 -6.29
CA ASP A 668 21.09 29.27 -5.79
C ASP A 668 19.73 29.06 -6.48
N SER A 669 19.68 28.29 -7.54
CA SER A 669 18.45 27.90 -8.23
C SER A 669 17.67 26.80 -7.50
N VAL A 670 18.33 26.01 -6.63
CA VAL A 670 17.68 24.89 -5.93
C VAL A 670 16.79 25.40 -4.80
N THR A 671 15.53 25.01 -4.82
CA THR A 671 14.52 25.41 -3.82
C THR A 671 14.18 24.32 -2.82
N SER A 672 14.50 23.06 -3.13
CA SER A 672 14.20 21.91 -2.25
C SER A 672 15.26 20.82 -2.35
N ILE A 673 15.53 20.21 -1.19
CA ILE A 673 16.38 19.00 -1.06
C ILE A 673 15.46 17.85 -0.60
N GLY A 674 15.39 16.79 -1.40
CA GLY A 674 14.51 15.64 -1.15
C GLY A 674 14.91 14.77 0.03
N ASP A 675 14.02 13.85 0.42
CA ASP A 675 14.25 12.91 1.52
C ASP A 675 15.49 12.04 1.26
N GLY A 676 16.37 11.95 2.25
CA GLY A 676 17.60 11.14 2.16
C GLY A 676 18.54 11.55 1.02
N ALA A 677 18.42 12.77 0.46
CA ALA A 677 19.17 13.17 -0.74
C ALA A 677 20.69 12.92 -0.63
N PHE A 678 21.28 13.13 0.55
CA PHE A 678 22.70 12.88 0.87
C PHE A 678 22.89 11.84 1.99
N ASP A 679 21.85 11.05 2.30
CA ASP A 679 21.96 10.02 3.34
C ASP A 679 23.17 9.11 3.09
N SER A 680 23.92 8.81 4.13
CA SER A 680 25.13 7.95 4.09
C SER A 680 26.26 8.47 3.16
N CYS A 681 26.34 9.76 2.90
CA CYS A 681 27.49 10.40 2.24
C CYS A 681 28.65 10.57 3.24
N LYS A 682 29.30 9.44 3.59
CA LYS A 682 30.20 9.37 4.75
C LYS A 682 31.45 10.26 4.66
N SER A 683 31.91 10.62 3.44
CA SER A 683 33.06 11.48 3.22
C SER A 683 32.71 12.97 3.09
N LEU A 684 31.41 13.34 3.10
CA LEU A 684 30.97 14.73 2.93
C LEU A 684 31.38 15.55 4.15
N ALA A 685 32.43 16.34 3.99
CA ALA A 685 33.03 17.10 5.08
C ALA A 685 32.37 18.49 5.27
N SER A 686 31.89 19.06 4.18
CA SER A 686 31.18 20.34 4.18
C SER A 686 30.19 20.45 3.02
N ILE A 687 29.12 21.16 3.24
CA ILE A 687 28.14 21.53 2.22
C ILE A 687 27.57 22.91 2.54
N THR A 688 27.36 23.71 1.50
CA THR A 688 26.66 24.99 1.62
C THR A 688 25.25 24.79 1.04
N ILE A 689 24.24 25.09 1.84
CA ILE A 689 22.84 25.11 1.42
C ILE A 689 22.51 26.58 1.09
N PRO A 690 22.09 26.90 -0.14
CA PRO A 690 21.79 28.26 -0.54
C PRO A 690 20.49 28.80 0.11
N ASP A 691 20.35 30.12 0.20
CA ASP A 691 19.19 30.77 0.82
C ASP A 691 17.86 30.55 0.06
N SER A 692 17.96 30.09 -1.17
CA SER A 692 16.80 29.67 -1.98
C SER A 692 16.10 28.41 -1.46
N VAL A 693 16.79 27.59 -0.67
CA VAL A 693 16.22 26.33 -0.17
C VAL A 693 15.22 26.62 0.95
N THR A 694 13.99 26.20 0.74
CA THR A 694 12.89 26.37 1.70
C THR A 694 12.52 25.09 2.45
N SER A 695 12.98 23.93 1.98
CA SER A 695 12.72 22.64 2.62
C SER A 695 13.91 21.70 2.57
N ILE A 696 14.17 21.03 3.69
CA ILE A 696 15.14 19.95 3.84
C ILE A 696 14.34 18.70 4.21
N GLY A 697 14.39 17.67 3.37
CA GLY A 697 13.64 16.44 3.53
C GLY A 697 14.07 15.61 4.72
N ASP A 698 13.26 14.60 5.05
CA ASP A 698 13.56 13.62 6.09
C ASP A 698 14.88 12.90 5.76
N ARG A 699 15.76 12.74 6.77
CA ARG A 699 17.08 12.09 6.61
C ARG A 699 17.99 12.67 5.53
N ALA A 700 17.76 13.90 5.09
CA ALA A 700 18.48 14.48 3.95
C ALA A 700 20.01 14.38 4.07
N PHE A 701 20.59 14.47 5.28
CA PHE A 701 22.01 14.35 5.59
C PHE A 701 22.31 13.27 6.67
N SER A 702 21.40 12.31 6.86
CA SER A 702 21.60 11.22 7.83
C SER A 702 22.89 10.45 7.51
N GLU A 703 23.60 9.95 8.51
CA GLU A 703 24.88 9.23 8.39
C GLU A 703 25.99 9.96 7.57
N CYS A 704 25.96 11.28 7.48
CA CYS A 704 27.06 12.09 6.96
C CYS A 704 28.16 12.22 8.03
N THR A 705 28.85 11.11 8.33
CA THR A 705 29.73 11.01 9.50
C THR A 705 30.93 11.94 9.50
N SER A 706 31.34 12.49 8.34
CA SER A 706 32.44 13.47 8.24
C SER A 706 31.98 14.92 8.25
N LEU A 707 30.67 15.21 8.24
CA LEU A 707 30.12 16.57 8.18
C LEU A 707 30.43 17.31 9.47
N ALA A 708 31.31 18.32 9.40
CA ALA A 708 31.80 19.03 10.59
C ALA A 708 30.92 20.20 11.04
N SER A 709 30.31 20.88 10.09
CA SER A 709 29.39 22.01 10.37
C SER A 709 28.38 22.18 9.25
N ILE A 710 27.23 22.76 9.57
CA ILE A 710 26.20 23.10 8.60
C ILE A 710 25.49 24.41 9.01
N THR A 711 25.16 25.23 8.02
CA THR A 711 24.27 26.37 8.18
C THR A 711 22.96 26.09 7.48
N ILE A 712 21.86 26.16 8.21
CA ILE A 712 20.51 26.02 7.66
C ILE A 712 20.07 27.42 7.23
N PRO A 713 19.63 27.62 5.97
CA PRO A 713 19.28 28.93 5.45
C PRO A 713 17.95 29.45 6.00
N ASP A 714 17.79 30.79 5.95
CA ASP A 714 16.63 31.52 6.50
C ASP A 714 15.27 31.16 5.83
N GLY A 715 15.29 30.51 4.66
CA GLY A 715 14.08 30.02 3.99
C GLY A 715 13.46 28.77 4.62
N VAL A 716 14.23 28.00 5.42
CA VAL A 716 13.78 26.73 5.97
C VAL A 716 12.87 26.94 7.19
N THR A 717 11.69 26.35 7.18
CA THR A 717 10.68 26.49 8.25
C THR A 717 10.60 25.29 9.19
N SER A 718 11.16 24.14 8.81
CA SER A 718 11.19 22.93 9.65
C SER A 718 12.41 22.07 9.32
N ILE A 719 12.90 21.35 10.34
CA ILE A 719 13.94 20.34 10.19
C ILE A 719 13.26 18.97 10.24
N GLY A 720 13.40 18.17 9.17
CA GLY A 720 12.71 16.89 8.99
C GLY A 720 13.14 15.79 9.96
N TYR A 721 12.45 14.65 9.92
CA TYR A 721 12.79 13.46 10.69
C TYR A 721 14.23 13.01 10.39
N GLY A 722 15.08 12.87 11.41
CA GLY A 722 16.44 12.34 11.28
C GLY A 722 17.33 13.11 10.29
N ALA A 723 17.02 14.38 9.97
CA ALA A 723 17.68 15.13 8.89
C ALA A 723 19.22 15.12 9.01
N PHE A 724 19.76 15.09 10.21
CA PHE A 724 21.20 15.03 10.55
C PHE A 724 21.50 13.87 11.51
N GLU A 725 20.68 12.81 11.54
CA GLU A 725 20.91 11.63 12.40
C GLU A 725 22.29 11.01 12.08
N SER A 726 23.07 10.67 13.10
CA SER A 726 24.41 10.05 12.98
C SER A 726 25.42 10.88 12.16
N CYS A 727 25.37 12.19 12.28
CA CYS A 727 26.44 13.08 11.81
C CYS A 727 27.54 13.19 12.88
N ASP A 728 28.35 12.13 13.04
CA ASP A 728 29.27 11.94 14.16
C ASP A 728 30.25 13.10 14.35
N SER A 729 30.71 13.75 13.25
CA SER A 729 31.67 14.87 13.28
C SER A 729 31.02 16.24 13.42
N LEU A 730 29.70 16.34 13.44
CA LEU A 730 28.98 17.61 13.45
C LEU A 730 29.17 18.33 14.80
N ALA A 731 30.08 19.32 14.80
CA ALA A 731 30.44 20.04 16.02
C ALA A 731 29.58 21.29 16.27
N SER A 732 29.02 21.88 15.22
CA SER A 732 28.19 23.06 15.29
C SER A 732 27.13 23.10 14.19
N VAL A 733 25.96 23.65 14.56
CA VAL A 733 24.82 23.84 13.64
C VAL A 733 24.28 25.29 13.89
N SER A 734 23.99 25.99 12.80
CA SER A 734 23.25 27.27 12.86
C SER A 734 21.83 27.04 12.40
N ILE A 735 20.85 27.25 13.29
CA ILE A 735 19.40 27.12 13.01
C ILE A 735 18.84 28.54 12.90
N PRO A 736 18.18 28.93 11.80
CA PRO A 736 17.62 30.25 11.62
C PRO A 736 16.31 30.44 12.39
N GLU A 737 15.92 31.73 12.60
CA GLU A 737 14.67 32.11 13.28
C GLU A 737 13.39 31.65 12.53
N SER A 738 13.49 31.34 11.27
CA SER A 738 12.38 30.81 10.45
C SER A 738 11.93 29.41 10.85
N VAL A 739 12.79 28.65 11.52
CA VAL A 739 12.47 27.26 11.90
C VAL A 739 11.47 27.24 13.06
N THR A 740 10.32 26.60 12.85
CA THR A 740 9.24 26.48 13.85
C THR A 740 9.20 25.14 14.56
N SER A 741 9.85 24.11 13.99
CA SER A 741 9.89 22.77 14.59
C SER A 741 11.18 22.03 14.26
N ILE A 742 11.65 21.23 15.24
CA ILE A 742 12.76 20.29 15.08
C ILE A 742 12.15 18.88 15.10
N GLY A 743 12.32 18.11 14.02
CA GLY A 743 11.73 16.80 13.83
C GLY A 743 12.25 15.73 14.79
N ASN A 744 11.56 14.59 14.82
CA ASN A 744 12.02 13.44 15.60
C ASN A 744 13.40 13.01 15.11
N ARG A 745 14.32 12.70 16.05
CA ARG A 745 15.72 12.28 15.79
C ARG A 745 16.54 13.22 14.92
N ALA A 746 16.13 14.47 14.70
CA ALA A 746 16.75 15.38 13.74
C ALA A 746 18.29 15.48 13.90
N PHE A 747 18.83 15.44 15.12
CA PHE A 747 20.27 15.46 15.46
C PHE A 747 20.65 14.26 16.35
N SER A 748 19.91 13.18 16.33
CA SER A 748 20.24 11.97 17.12
C SER A 748 21.62 11.44 16.73
N SER A 749 22.43 11.02 17.70
CA SER A 749 23.78 10.49 17.52
C SER A 749 24.77 11.46 16.82
N CYS A 750 24.62 12.76 17.02
CA CYS A 750 25.64 13.76 16.66
C CYS A 750 26.70 13.81 17.78
N GLU A 751 27.62 12.86 17.78
CA GLU A 751 28.54 12.63 18.91
C GLU A 751 29.47 13.82 19.22
N SER A 752 29.84 14.62 18.18
CA SER A 752 30.72 15.79 18.32
C SER A 752 30.01 17.10 18.63
N LEU A 753 28.67 17.14 18.64
CA LEU A 753 27.89 18.36 18.87
C LEU A 753 28.05 18.82 20.32
N THR A 754 28.71 20.00 20.52
CA THR A 754 29.03 20.48 21.88
C THR A 754 27.98 21.42 22.44
N SER A 755 27.35 22.22 21.58
CA SER A 755 26.30 23.15 21.97
C SER A 755 25.38 23.44 20.79
N ILE A 756 24.14 23.78 21.10
CA ILE A 756 23.17 24.25 20.10
C ILE A 756 22.27 25.34 20.72
N THR A 757 21.97 26.34 19.92
CA THR A 757 20.99 27.37 20.25
C THR A 757 19.71 27.10 19.47
N ILE A 758 18.61 26.90 20.18
CA ILE A 758 17.28 26.79 19.59
C ILE A 758 16.74 28.21 19.41
N PRO A 759 16.38 28.64 18.20
CA PRO A 759 15.90 30.00 17.94
C PRO A 759 14.49 30.25 18.49
N ASP A 760 14.13 31.53 18.66
CA ASP A 760 12.84 31.94 19.22
C ASP A 760 11.63 31.56 18.37
N GLY A 761 11.83 31.20 17.11
CA GLY A 761 10.78 30.65 16.21
C GLY A 761 10.30 29.26 16.57
N VAL A 762 11.12 28.44 17.26
CA VAL A 762 10.82 27.02 17.51
C VAL A 762 9.79 26.84 18.60
N THR A 763 8.72 26.11 18.31
CA THR A 763 7.64 25.76 19.25
C THR A 763 7.68 24.32 19.73
N SER A 764 8.33 23.43 18.96
CA SER A 764 8.37 21.99 19.28
C SER A 764 9.72 21.33 18.95
N ILE A 765 10.15 20.43 19.84
CA ILE A 765 11.33 19.56 19.69
C ILE A 765 10.82 18.12 19.70
N GLY A 766 11.15 17.35 18.67
CA GLY A 766 10.63 15.99 18.43
C GLY A 766 11.21 14.90 19.36
N ASP A 767 10.65 13.71 19.25
CA ASP A 767 11.12 12.52 19.98
C ASP A 767 12.58 12.20 19.62
N GLY A 768 13.45 12.04 20.63
CA GLY A 768 14.85 11.69 20.43
C GLY A 768 15.65 12.70 19.60
N ALA A 769 15.20 13.95 19.48
CA ALA A 769 15.80 14.95 18.56
C ALA A 769 17.31 15.14 18.76
N PHE A 770 17.83 15.02 19.99
CA PHE A 770 19.24 15.09 20.37
C PHE A 770 19.70 13.85 21.13
N LYS A 771 19.03 12.72 20.93
CA LYS A 771 19.40 11.46 21.64
C LYS A 771 20.84 11.06 21.28
N SER A 772 21.60 10.56 22.26
CA SER A 772 22.99 10.08 22.09
C SER A 772 23.96 11.14 21.51
N CYS A 773 23.78 12.43 21.90
CA CYS A 773 24.74 13.49 21.59
C CYS A 773 25.79 13.57 22.71
N ASP A 774 26.81 12.69 22.66
CA ASP A 774 27.74 12.43 23.76
C ASP A 774 28.53 13.65 24.23
N SER A 775 28.81 14.61 23.34
CA SER A 775 29.55 15.83 23.63
C SER A 775 28.69 17.02 24.02
N LEU A 776 27.35 16.89 23.93
CA LEU A 776 26.42 18.02 24.10
C LEU A 776 26.39 18.48 25.56
N ALA A 777 26.97 19.65 25.82
CA ALA A 777 27.09 20.20 27.15
C ALA A 777 26.11 21.35 27.43
N ASN A 778 25.72 22.12 26.40
CA ASN A 778 24.85 23.26 26.56
C ASN A 778 23.81 23.33 25.44
N VAL A 779 22.53 23.54 25.84
CA VAL A 779 21.42 23.83 24.90
C VAL A 779 20.63 25.01 25.43
N SER A 780 20.46 26.04 24.60
CA SER A 780 19.58 27.15 24.93
C SER A 780 18.19 26.91 24.37
N ILE A 781 17.18 26.88 25.23
CA ILE A 781 15.77 26.62 24.86
C ILE A 781 14.96 27.91 25.12
N PRO A 782 14.39 28.55 24.09
CA PRO A 782 13.64 29.76 24.19
C PRO A 782 12.26 29.55 24.85
N GLU A 783 11.61 30.70 25.17
CA GLU A 783 10.27 30.68 25.79
C GLU A 783 9.19 30.14 24.85
N SER A 784 9.41 30.21 23.53
CA SER A 784 8.50 29.73 22.47
C SER A 784 8.26 28.22 22.50
N VAL A 785 9.22 27.45 23.06
CA VAL A 785 9.09 25.97 23.08
C VAL A 785 8.04 25.54 24.10
N THR A 786 6.99 24.89 23.58
CA THR A 786 5.84 24.36 24.37
C THR A 786 5.71 22.85 24.29
N SER A 787 6.59 22.16 23.54
CA SER A 787 6.59 20.69 23.43
C SER A 787 8.02 20.17 23.25
N ILE A 788 8.38 19.17 24.07
CA ILE A 788 9.64 18.42 23.95
C ILE A 788 9.28 16.94 24.01
N GLY A 789 9.64 16.21 22.95
CA GLY A 789 9.34 14.81 22.74
C GLY A 789 10.03 13.86 23.73
N LYS A 790 9.58 12.61 23.73
CA LYS A 790 10.18 11.56 24.56
C LYS A 790 11.65 11.34 24.16
N TYR A 791 12.52 11.17 25.17
CA TYR A 791 13.94 10.88 24.94
C TYR A 791 14.69 11.96 24.15
N ALA A 792 14.16 13.20 24.03
CA ALA A 792 14.76 14.26 23.21
C ALA A 792 16.24 14.50 23.55
N PHE A 793 16.67 14.39 24.82
CA PHE A 793 18.03 14.54 25.32
C PHE A 793 18.55 13.28 26.02
N ALA A 794 17.98 12.11 25.75
CA ALA A 794 18.43 10.85 26.35
C ALA A 794 19.84 10.48 25.86
N GLU A 795 20.62 9.83 26.72
CA GLU A 795 21.97 9.35 26.39
C GLU A 795 22.91 10.49 25.91
N CYS A 796 22.72 11.72 26.38
CA CYS A 796 23.64 12.85 26.16
C CYS A 796 24.71 12.88 27.24
N SER A 797 25.67 13.83 27.11
CA SER A 797 26.69 14.08 28.12
C SER A 797 26.12 14.22 29.54
N GLU A 798 26.76 13.62 30.55
CA GLU A 798 26.42 13.84 31.97
C GLU A 798 26.57 15.33 32.37
N LEU A 799 27.32 16.11 31.60
CA LEU A 799 27.55 17.57 31.83
C LEU A 799 26.46 18.42 31.17
N LEU A 800 25.50 17.83 30.50
CA LEU A 800 24.45 18.58 29.79
C LEU A 800 23.70 19.49 30.75
N THR A 801 23.67 20.77 30.40
CA THR A 801 22.90 21.80 31.10
C THR A 801 22.03 22.57 30.13
N LEU A 802 20.71 22.55 30.37
CA LEU A 802 19.75 23.30 29.56
C LEU A 802 19.66 24.75 30.09
N THR A 803 19.79 25.72 29.20
CA THR A 803 19.56 27.14 29.54
C THR A 803 18.12 27.50 29.13
N VAL A 804 17.29 27.84 30.11
CA VAL A 804 15.84 28.06 29.91
C VAL A 804 15.40 29.42 30.42
N VAL A 805 14.31 29.96 29.91
CA VAL A 805 13.70 31.20 30.40
C VAL A 805 12.95 30.91 31.71
N ARG A 806 13.06 31.83 32.68
CA ARG A 806 12.39 31.65 33.98
C ARG A 806 10.87 31.64 33.83
N ASN A 807 10.23 30.69 34.50
CA ASN A 807 8.77 30.42 34.42
C ASN A 807 8.25 30.00 33.05
N SER A 808 9.13 29.62 32.10
CA SER A 808 8.72 29.04 30.82
C SER A 808 8.18 27.60 30.98
N TRP A 809 7.49 27.10 29.94
CA TRP A 809 7.07 25.70 29.83
C TRP A 809 8.28 24.76 29.91
N ALA A 810 9.38 25.12 29.21
CA ALA A 810 10.63 24.34 29.20
C ALA A 810 11.27 24.24 30.61
N ALA A 811 11.21 25.30 31.43
CA ALA A 811 11.69 25.23 32.80
C ALA A 811 10.89 24.26 33.68
N SER A 812 9.57 24.19 33.47
CA SER A 812 8.67 23.22 34.14
C SER A 812 8.99 21.81 33.70
N TRP A 813 9.13 21.59 32.36
CA TRP A 813 9.50 20.32 31.78
C TRP A 813 10.85 19.80 32.31
N CYS A 814 11.89 20.65 32.39
CA CYS A 814 13.20 20.28 32.93
C CYS A 814 13.08 19.76 34.39
N LYS A 815 12.28 20.44 35.18
CA LYS A 815 12.05 20.06 36.56
C LYS A 815 11.33 18.70 36.66
N GLU A 816 10.31 18.44 35.87
CA GLU A 816 9.52 17.21 35.85
C GLU A 816 10.33 16.00 35.35
N ASN A 817 11.26 16.22 34.40
CA ASN A 817 12.07 15.19 33.78
C ASN A 817 13.48 15.04 34.41
N GLY A 818 13.78 15.79 35.48
CA GLY A 818 15.04 15.66 36.22
C GLY A 818 16.26 16.13 35.44
N MET A 819 16.12 17.05 34.51
CA MET A 819 17.21 17.60 33.69
C MET A 819 17.99 18.67 34.47
N ASN A 820 19.31 18.73 34.25
CA ASN A 820 20.11 19.83 34.76
C ASN A 820 19.78 21.08 33.94
N TYR A 821 19.47 22.20 34.62
CA TYR A 821 19.17 23.45 33.92
C TYR A 821 19.59 24.68 34.69
N THR A 822 19.79 25.78 33.93
CA THR A 822 20.05 27.13 34.47
C THR A 822 19.09 28.11 33.80
N TYR A 823 18.95 29.30 34.40
CA TYR A 823 18.12 30.35 33.82
C TYR A 823 18.95 31.33 32.98
N THR A 824 18.39 31.85 31.89
CA THR A 824 19.01 32.85 31.03
C THR A 824 19.42 34.10 31.79
N ASP A 825 18.69 34.46 32.85
CA ASP A 825 18.89 35.66 33.72
C ASP A 825 19.72 35.36 35.00
N ALA A 826 20.32 34.16 35.10
CA ALA A 826 21.01 33.72 36.34
C ALA A 826 22.13 34.63 36.80
N LEU A 827 22.78 35.39 35.88
CA LEU A 827 23.89 36.32 36.18
C LEU A 827 23.52 37.82 36.09
N ASP A 828 22.26 38.16 35.87
CA ASP A 828 21.85 39.55 35.66
C ASP A 828 22.01 40.40 36.93
N TRP A 829 22.02 39.78 38.10
CA TRP A 829 22.32 40.46 39.36
C TRP A 829 23.77 40.99 39.44
N LEU A 830 24.71 40.44 38.64
CA LEU A 830 26.08 40.90 38.57
C LEU A 830 26.21 42.19 37.70
N LYS A 831 25.21 42.51 36.91
CA LYS A 831 25.17 43.67 36.02
C LYS A 831 24.52 44.88 36.67
N GLN A 832 23.87 44.72 37.87
CA GLN A 832 23.31 45.78 38.70
C GLN A 832 24.35 46.18 39.78
#